data_d3d62cd6ca4c3b5dfb2c1aa8be9d340a
#
_entry.id   d3d62cd6ca4c3b5dfb2c1aa8be9d340a
#
_cell.length_a   1.000
_cell.length_b   1.000
_cell.length_c   1.000
_cell.angle_alpha   90.00
_cell.angle_beta   90.00
_cell.angle_gamma   90.00
#
_symmetry.space_group_name_H-M   'P 1'
#
loop_
_entity.id
_entity.type
_entity.pdbx_description
1 polymer ?
#
loop_
_entity_poly.entity_id
_entity_poly.type
_entity_poly.pdbx_seq_one_letter_code
_entity_poly.pdbx_strand_id
1 'polypeptide(L)'
;MKLENKKVELLAPAGSMDALIAAVQNGCDAVYLGGNMFGARAFANNFNSEEMIRAINYCHVYGVRVFVTVNTLMKEEEIDDCVAYVQFLYEHDADAVIVQDLGLFSILRQKFPDMELHASTQMHIHNPQGIEFMKSLGASRVVVPRETPIEEIREYSKLGIDLEVFVQGAICVSYSGQCLMSSLTLHRSGNRGECAQNCRMKYQLEKEKNGSVEVLKGDGDYLLSPKDMNTLSHVPELIEAGIYSFKIEGRMKRPEYVALMVSLYRKAINAYYEGKQFVYDDTIEQEMKKVFNRGFTAGYLFHSYGPNLMNPIRPNHIGIEIGKVIGVTKQKIKIKLTQPLHQGDGIRILQNQEDIGFTVNFLYKDGLLVNHANANDVIELDKTANVYKGNTVLKTSDVSQLSSLQNTYQKEMRKVDVFGRFEMQINNNAILEVMDEDGRSVCVKSEAICEKARTAPLAIERIDTQLHKTKDTPFNFIHIEYQVEEGGILPIRELNQMRRDALDKLQKERMCRNGKRKVQEAAPLSILITKEMPSLCVIVHTKDQLDACLEEGISHIFVENEQLYEEVKDNEFVYPRTPRVMKDKYKETFSLIQETGGLSIKTSMLCDTSLNMTNSYTAAFLFHHNACGVAFSLESSLDECKEIMNAFYKRYQTQVPFYYTIYSRDELMLTEYCPINAVELGSTKRNCGLCRGNTKYALVDMKKHRYPLLTDEKCRVRILHYDVRNEIDNISMLQENGIHHFLCTFTIEDKVQCLEVLRKCKKRLAYD
;
A
#
# COMPACT_ATOMS: atom_id res chain seq x y z
N MET A 1 18.11 0.79 -21.62
CA MET A 1 19.56 0.80 -21.31
C MET A 1 19.85 1.86 -20.25
N LYS A 2 19.28 1.74 -19.02
CA LYS A 2 19.56 2.63 -17.87
C LYS A 2 19.46 1.93 -16.50
N LEU A 3 19.20 0.63 -16.45
CA LEU A 3 19.03 -0.13 -15.19
C LEU A 3 20.30 -0.85 -14.70
N GLU A 4 21.38 -0.89 -15.50
CA GLU A 4 22.55 -1.71 -15.17
C GLU A 4 23.41 -1.25 -13.97
N ASN A 5 23.11 -0.09 -13.34
CA ASN A 5 23.88 0.42 -12.20
C ASN A 5 23.06 1.02 -11.03
N LYS A 6 21.72 0.91 -11.03
CA LYS A 6 20.94 1.39 -9.89
C LYS A 6 20.86 0.31 -8.80
N LYS A 7 21.37 0.61 -7.60
CA LYS A 7 21.10 -0.21 -6.41
C LYS A 7 19.61 -0.14 -6.07
N VAL A 8 19.07 -1.23 -5.50
CA VAL A 8 17.67 -1.27 -5.06
C VAL A 8 17.41 -0.24 -3.96
N GLU A 9 16.27 0.43 -4.03
CA GLU A 9 15.79 1.41 -3.04
C GLU A 9 14.98 0.69 -1.94
N LEU A 10 15.31 0.93 -0.68
CA LEU A 10 14.53 0.47 0.46
C LEU A 10 13.57 1.57 0.91
N LEU A 11 12.28 1.37 0.67
CA LEU A 11 11.20 2.32 0.97
C LEU A 11 10.51 1.95 2.28
N ALA A 12 10.65 2.82 3.28
CA ALA A 12 10.14 2.62 4.62
C ALA A 12 8.83 3.39 4.89
N PRO A 13 7.92 2.86 5.73
CA PRO A 13 6.72 3.58 6.15
C PRO A 13 7.03 4.60 7.25
N ALA A 14 6.42 5.78 7.19
CA ALA A 14 6.43 6.75 8.27
C ALA A 14 5.01 7.21 8.59
N GLY A 15 4.49 6.81 9.74
CA GLY A 15 3.19 7.24 10.27
C GLY A 15 3.28 8.31 11.35
N SER A 16 4.51 8.66 11.78
CA SER A 16 4.82 9.71 12.72
C SER A 16 6.27 10.17 12.53
N MET A 17 6.65 11.29 13.12
CA MET A 17 8.03 11.77 13.08
C MET A 17 9.02 10.77 13.70
N ASP A 18 8.67 10.12 14.81
CA ASP A 18 9.51 9.07 15.43
C ASP A 18 9.71 7.87 14.51
N ALA A 19 8.66 7.45 13.79
CA ALA A 19 8.77 6.36 12.81
C ALA A 19 9.64 6.76 11.61
N LEU A 20 9.58 8.02 11.18
CA LEU A 20 10.43 8.57 10.13
C LEU A 20 11.90 8.56 10.57
N ILE A 21 12.19 9.07 11.76
CA ILE A 21 13.55 9.06 12.33
C ILE A 21 14.06 7.62 12.46
N ALA A 22 13.23 6.70 12.94
CA ALA A 22 13.56 5.29 13.03
C ALA A 22 13.91 4.68 11.66
N ALA A 23 13.16 5.01 10.61
CA ALA A 23 13.44 4.57 9.24
C ALA A 23 14.78 5.12 8.72
N VAL A 24 14.99 6.43 8.83
CA VAL A 24 16.20 7.12 8.36
C VAL A 24 17.43 6.59 9.08
N GLN A 25 17.40 6.53 10.40
CA GLN A 25 18.55 6.12 11.22
C GLN A 25 18.92 4.63 11.05
N ASN A 26 17.96 3.80 10.62
CA ASN A 26 18.20 2.38 10.34
C ASN A 26 18.49 2.06 8.86
N GLY A 27 18.62 3.10 7.99
CA GLY A 27 19.22 2.95 6.66
C GLY A 27 18.24 2.79 5.51
N CYS A 28 17.04 3.38 5.56
CA CYS A 28 16.19 3.47 4.37
C CYS A 28 16.78 4.47 3.35
N ASP A 29 16.40 4.29 2.08
CA ASP A 29 16.75 5.19 0.97
C ASP A 29 15.62 6.17 0.68
N ALA A 30 14.39 5.77 1.00
CA ALA A 30 13.19 6.59 0.86
C ALA A 30 12.19 6.29 1.99
N VAL A 31 11.34 7.28 2.29
CA VAL A 31 10.18 7.09 3.16
C VAL A 31 8.89 7.43 2.42
N TYR A 32 7.79 6.72 2.74
CA TYR A 32 6.47 7.15 2.33
C TYR A 32 5.60 7.50 3.53
N LEU A 33 4.92 8.61 3.43
CA LEU A 33 4.11 9.18 4.49
C LEU A 33 2.83 9.82 3.93
N GLY A 34 1.94 10.26 4.78
CA GLY A 34 0.69 10.94 4.38
C GLY A 34 0.44 12.18 5.20
N GLY A 35 -0.13 13.18 4.57
CA GLY A 35 -0.73 14.31 5.26
C GLY A 35 -2.08 13.97 5.88
N ASN A 36 -2.68 14.93 6.57
CA ASN A 36 -3.97 14.77 7.25
C ASN A 36 -5.14 14.51 6.29
N MET A 37 -4.97 14.78 4.98
CA MET A 37 -5.96 14.58 3.94
C MET A 37 -5.42 13.69 2.81
N PHE A 38 -6.32 13.12 2.01
CA PHE A 38 -6.05 12.42 0.74
C PHE A 38 -5.18 11.16 0.80
N GLY A 39 -4.90 10.62 1.99
CA GLY A 39 -4.10 9.41 2.17
C GLY A 39 -4.93 8.18 2.57
N ALA A 40 -4.63 7.00 2.00
CA ALA A 40 -5.33 5.72 2.25
C ALA A 40 -5.14 5.13 3.66
N ARG A 41 -4.79 5.93 4.64
CA ARG A 41 -4.68 5.59 6.07
C ARG A 41 -5.20 6.74 6.92
N ALA A 42 -6.50 7.01 6.85
CA ALA A 42 -7.15 8.10 7.57
C ALA A 42 -6.93 8.04 9.10
N PHE A 43 -6.78 6.84 9.66
CA PHE A 43 -6.55 6.60 11.09
C PHE A 43 -5.09 6.59 11.53
N ALA A 44 -4.11 6.86 10.65
CA ALA A 44 -2.73 7.11 11.06
C ALA A 44 -2.60 8.51 11.67
N ASN A 45 -1.54 8.77 12.46
CA ASN A 45 -1.30 10.10 13.04
C ASN A 45 -1.10 11.18 11.97
N ASN A 46 -0.63 10.80 10.77
CA ASN A 46 -0.37 11.66 9.62
C ASN A 46 0.41 12.95 9.98
N PHE A 47 0.86 13.69 8.98
CA PHE A 47 1.69 14.89 9.17
C PHE A 47 0.88 16.14 8.84
N ASN A 48 0.87 17.12 9.74
CA ASN A 48 0.41 18.46 9.41
C ASN A 48 1.45 19.19 8.54
N SER A 49 1.14 20.41 8.07
CA SER A 49 2.01 21.14 7.13
C SER A 49 3.41 21.43 7.70
N GLU A 50 3.51 21.82 8.96
CA GLU A 50 4.80 22.10 9.61
C GLU A 50 5.62 20.81 9.81
N GLU A 51 4.97 19.75 10.27
CA GLU A 51 5.59 18.42 10.41
C GLU A 51 6.04 17.87 9.06
N MET A 52 5.26 18.11 7.98
CA MET A 52 5.61 17.71 6.62
C MET A 52 6.90 18.37 6.15
N ILE A 53 7.03 19.70 6.31
CA ILE A 53 8.25 20.44 5.97
C ILE A 53 9.44 19.92 6.80
N ARG A 54 9.24 19.70 8.10
CA ARG A 54 10.29 19.14 8.97
C ARG A 54 10.71 17.73 8.53
N ALA A 55 9.74 16.89 8.15
CA ALA A 55 10.00 15.53 7.69
C ALA A 55 10.81 15.52 6.38
N ILE A 56 10.43 16.36 5.41
CA ILE A 56 11.15 16.51 4.13
C ILE A 56 12.58 16.97 4.40
N ASN A 57 12.75 18.07 5.14
CA ASN A 57 14.06 18.60 5.47
C ASN A 57 14.97 17.59 6.20
N TYR A 58 14.42 16.90 7.20
CA TYR A 58 15.17 15.87 7.93
C TYR A 58 15.64 14.73 7.00
N CYS A 59 14.76 14.22 6.17
CA CYS A 59 15.11 13.17 5.22
C CYS A 59 16.18 13.62 4.24
N HIS A 60 16.03 14.81 3.65
CA HIS A 60 16.96 15.34 2.67
C HIS A 60 18.37 15.56 3.22
N VAL A 61 18.50 15.96 4.49
CA VAL A 61 19.80 16.06 5.16
C VAL A 61 20.57 14.73 5.08
N TYR A 62 19.87 13.60 5.25
CA TYR A 62 20.46 12.26 5.17
C TYR A 62 20.43 11.64 3.77
N GLY A 63 20.06 12.39 2.73
CA GLY A 63 19.94 11.89 1.36
C GLY A 63 18.75 10.96 1.12
N VAL A 64 17.79 10.90 2.05
CA VAL A 64 16.60 10.05 1.97
C VAL A 64 15.49 10.78 1.22
N ARG A 65 14.82 10.09 0.27
CA ARG A 65 13.71 10.62 -0.52
C ARG A 65 12.39 10.55 0.24
N VAL A 66 11.47 11.48 -0.06
CA VAL A 66 10.15 11.55 0.58
C VAL A 66 9.04 11.42 -0.45
N PHE A 67 8.21 10.37 -0.32
CA PHE A 67 7.08 10.12 -1.18
C PHE A 67 5.78 10.32 -0.40
N VAL A 68 4.94 11.26 -0.85
CA VAL A 68 3.72 11.58 -0.14
C VAL A 68 2.52 10.85 -0.76
N THR A 69 1.73 10.18 0.08
CA THR A 69 0.54 9.47 -0.40
C THR A 69 -0.61 10.44 -0.63
N VAL A 70 -1.08 10.48 -1.88
CA VAL A 70 -2.31 11.14 -2.35
C VAL A 70 -3.12 10.07 -3.07
N ASN A 71 -3.31 8.93 -2.39
CA ASN A 71 -3.73 7.67 -2.98
C ASN A 71 -5.11 7.23 -2.51
N THR A 72 -6.03 8.16 -2.43
CA THR A 72 -7.47 7.94 -2.31
C THR A 72 -8.18 8.31 -3.60
N LEU A 73 -9.37 7.77 -3.83
CA LEU A 73 -10.27 8.30 -4.85
C LEU A 73 -10.76 9.67 -4.41
N MET A 74 -10.80 10.62 -5.34
CA MET A 74 -11.23 11.99 -5.07
C MET A 74 -12.71 12.18 -5.40
N LYS A 75 -13.44 12.87 -4.54
CA LYS A 75 -14.75 13.42 -4.86
C LYS A 75 -14.58 14.69 -5.69
N GLU A 76 -15.63 15.11 -6.38
CA GLU A 76 -15.60 16.31 -7.21
C GLU A 76 -15.17 17.54 -6.43
N GLU A 77 -15.73 17.75 -5.24
CA GLU A 77 -15.46 18.89 -4.36
C GLU A 77 -14.03 18.93 -3.78
N GLU A 78 -13.31 17.80 -3.78
CA GLU A 78 -11.98 17.66 -3.17
C GLU A 78 -10.82 17.93 -4.14
N ILE A 79 -11.08 17.96 -5.45
CA ILE A 79 -10.01 18.02 -6.47
C ILE A 79 -9.17 19.28 -6.34
N ASP A 80 -9.80 20.44 -6.19
CA ASP A 80 -9.07 21.72 -6.11
C ASP A 80 -8.21 21.79 -4.84
N ASP A 81 -8.73 21.36 -3.70
CA ASP A 81 -8.00 21.28 -2.43
C ASP A 81 -6.85 20.28 -2.51
N CYS A 82 -7.06 19.16 -3.19
CA CYS A 82 -6.03 18.17 -3.40
C CYS A 82 -4.90 18.69 -4.30
N VAL A 83 -5.24 19.40 -5.38
CA VAL A 83 -4.25 20.06 -6.26
C VAL A 83 -3.47 21.13 -5.50
N ALA A 84 -4.14 21.95 -4.67
CA ALA A 84 -3.48 22.94 -3.82
C ALA A 84 -2.53 22.28 -2.80
N TYR A 85 -2.94 21.17 -2.21
CA TYR A 85 -2.08 20.39 -1.32
C TYR A 85 -0.84 19.83 -2.05
N VAL A 86 -1.00 19.28 -3.25
CA VAL A 86 0.15 18.80 -4.03
C VAL A 86 1.05 19.96 -4.46
N GLN A 87 0.49 21.14 -4.75
CA GLN A 87 1.30 22.34 -5.01
C GLN A 87 2.15 22.71 -3.79
N PHE A 88 1.56 22.68 -2.58
CA PHE A 88 2.31 22.88 -1.33
C PHE A 88 3.46 21.87 -1.21
N LEU A 89 3.23 20.58 -1.47
CA LEU A 89 4.28 19.56 -1.45
C LEU A 89 5.38 19.83 -2.48
N TYR A 90 4.99 20.26 -3.67
CA TYR A 90 5.89 20.58 -4.77
C TYR A 90 6.79 21.78 -4.44
N GLU A 91 6.24 22.82 -3.84
CA GLU A 91 6.96 24.03 -3.41
C GLU A 91 7.89 23.77 -2.22
N HIS A 92 7.58 22.76 -1.37
CA HIS A 92 8.39 22.35 -0.23
C HIS A 92 9.25 21.11 -0.50
N ASP A 93 9.49 20.84 -1.79
CA ASP A 93 10.52 19.90 -2.25
C ASP A 93 10.26 18.41 -1.99
N ALA A 94 8.99 17.98 -1.81
CA ALA A 94 8.67 16.56 -1.84
C ALA A 94 9.15 15.90 -3.13
N ASP A 95 9.74 14.70 -3.06
CA ASP A 95 10.35 14.03 -4.21
C ASP A 95 9.31 13.42 -5.15
N ALA A 96 8.24 12.83 -4.61
CA ALA A 96 7.17 12.22 -5.40
C ALA A 96 5.83 12.23 -4.67
N VAL A 97 4.75 12.08 -5.43
CA VAL A 97 3.43 11.74 -4.91
C VAL A 97 2.95 10.39 -5.44
N ILE A 98 2.30 9.60 -4.57
CA ILE A 98 1.73 8.30 -4.91
C ILE A 98 0.24 8.51 -5.14
N VAL A 99 -0.27 8.25 -6.36
CA VAL A 99 -1.62 8.63 -6.81
C VAL A 99 -2.43 7.40 -7.18
N GLN A 100 -3.73 7.40 -6.85
CA GLN A 100 -4.70 6.37 -7.26
C GLN A 100 -5.65 6.86 -8.35
N ASP A 101 -6.15 8.08 -8.25
CA ASP A 101 -7.18 8.65 -9.12
C ASP A 101 -6.59 9.04 -10.48
N LEU A 102 -7.16 8.53 -11.59
CA LEU A 102 -6.66 8.75 -12.95
C LEU A 102 -6.84 10.20 -13.41
N GLY A 103 -7.96 10.83 -13.05
CA GLY A 103 -8.22 12.24 -13.36
C GLY A 103 -7.24 13.15 -12.65
N LEU A 104 -7.06 12.93 -11.35
CA LEU A 104 -6.05 13.64 -10.56
C LEU A 104 -4.63 13.42 -11.13
N PHE A 105 -4.27 12.19 -11.48
CA PHE A 105 -2.97 11.90 -12.09
C PHE A 105 -2.72 12.75 -13.34
N SER A 106 -3.73 12.85 -14.21
CA SER A 106 -3.65 13.66 -15.43
C SER A 106 -3.44 15.15 -15.15
N ILE A 107 -4.16 15.71 -14.17
CA ILE A 107 -4.03 17.11 -13.75
C ILE A 107 -2.61 17.37 -13.19
N LEU A 108 -2.18 16.51 -12.27
CA LEU A 108 -0.89 16.67 -11.59
C LEU A 108 0.27 16.59 -12.59
N ARG A 109 0.19 15.70 -13.57
CA ARG A 109 1.22 15.59 -14.62
C ARG A 109 1.36 16.87 -15.44
N GLN A 110 0.24 17.54 -15.74
CA GLN A 110 0.25 18.80 -16.47
C GLN A 110 0.76 19.97 -15.61
N LYS A 111 0.25 20.09 -14.36
CA LYS A 111 0.58 21.23 -13.48
C LYS A 111 2.00 21.15 -12.90
N PHE A 112 2.50 19.96 -12.65
CA PHE A 112 3.78 19.71 -11.96
C PHE A 112 4.68 18.77 -12.78
N PRO A 113 5.21 19.24 -13.92
CA PRO A 113 5.93 18.37 -14.88
C PRO A 113 7.21 17.74 -14.29
N ASP A 114 7.82 18.39 -13.31
CA ASP A 114 9.06 17.92 -12.66
C ASP A 114 8.79 17.03 -11.42
N MET A 115 7.53 16.91 -10.98
CA MET A 115 7.16 16.02 -9.87
C MET A 115 7.15 14.56 -10.34
N GLU A 116 7.80 13.69 -9.61
CA GLU A 116 7.63 12.25 -9.84
C GLU A 116 6.23 11.80 -9.41
N LEU A 117 5.52 11.13 -10.31
CA LEU A 117 4.21 10.54 -10.04
C LEU A 117 4.34 9.02 -10.01
N HIS A 118 4.01 8.41 -8.87
CA HIS A 118 4.00 6.97 -8.71
C HIS A 118 2.57 6.44 -8.81
N ALA A 119 2.32 5.50 -9.72
CA ALA A 119 1.04 4.82 -9.81
C ALA A 119 0.86 3.90 -8.60
N SER A 120 -0.15 4.21 -7.77
CA SER A 120 -0.45 3.43 -6.56
C SER A 120 -0.83 1.99 -6.88
N THR A 121 -0.52 1.06 -5.98
CA THR A 121 -1.04 -0.31 -6.06
C THR A 121 -2.59 -0.36 -6.12
N GLN A 122 -3.26 0.68 -5.63
CA GLN A 122 -4.73 0.81 -5.68
C GLN A 122 -5.26 1.12 -7.08
N MET A 123 -4.43 1.52 -8.04
CA MET A 123 -4.79 1.59 -9.46
C MET A 123 -4.93 0.21 -10.12
N HIS A 124 -4.55 -0.86 -9.42
CA HIS A 124 -4.65 -2.23 -9.91
C HIS A 124 -3.88 -2.50 -11.23
N ILE A 125 -2.68 -1.94 -11.38
CA ILE A 125 -1.83 -2.11 -12.56
C ILE A 125 -1.12 -3.46 -12.45
N HIS A 126 -1.60 -4.47 -13.15
CA HIS A 126 -1.21 -5.87 -12.97
C HIS A 126 -0.76 -6.59 -14.25
N ASN A 127 -0.65 -5.86 -15.36
CA ASN A 127 -0.25 -6.41 -16.66
C ASN A 127 0.66 -5.45 -17.43
N PRO A 128 1.36 -5.95 -18.47
CA PRO A 128 2.28 -5.12 -19.26
C PRO A 128 1.61 -3.90 -19.91
N GLN A 129 0.39 -4.05 -20.41
CA GLN A 129 -0.33 -2.98 -21.10
C GLN A 129 -0.65 -1.83 -20.16
N GLY A 130 -1.09 -2.14 -18.92
CA GLY A 130 -1.33 -1.13 -17.89
C GLY A 130 -0.05 -0.42 -17.47
N ILE A 131 1.06 -1.14 -17.36
CA ILE A 131 2.38 -0.56 -17.04
C ILE A 131 2.85 0.37 -18.17
N GLU A 132 2.77 -0.06 -19.43
CA GLU A 132 3.13 0.75 -20.59
C GLU A 132 2.21 1.97 -20.73
N PHE A 133 0.92 1.80 -20.47
CA PHE A 133 -0.06 2.89 -20.48
C PHE A 133 0.31 3.94 -19.42
N MET A 134 0.55 3.55 -18.17
CA MET A 134 0.96 4.49 -17.13
C MET A 134 2.31 5.16 -17.43
N LYS A 135 3.26 4.43 -18.01
CA LYS A 135 4.53 4.98 -18.49
C LYS A 135 4.30 6.05 -19.56
N SER A 136 3.39 5.80 -20.51
CA SER A 136 3.05 6.78 -21.58
C SER A 136 2.41 8.05 -21.04
N LEU A 137 1.71 7.95 -19.88
CA LEU A 137 1.16 9.09 -19.16
C LEU A 137 2.19 9.84 -18.31
N GLY A 138 3.44 9.38 -18.29
CA GLY A 138 4.52 10.00 -17.53
C GLY A 138 4.63 9.54 -16.07
N ALA A 139 4.09 8.38 -15.71
CA ALA A 139 4.42 7.77 -14.43
C ALA A 139 5.91 7.43 -14.39
N SER A 140 6.57 7.78 -13.30
CA SER A 140 7.98 7.42 -13.06
C SER A 140 8.12 6.03 -12.44
N ARG A 141 7.05 5.54 -11.78
CA ARG A 141 7.03 4.27 -11.07
C ARG A 141 5.64 3.64 -11.04
N VAL A 142 5.59 2.32 -11.06
CA VAL A 142 4.37 1.53 -10.83
C VAL A 142 4.54 0.65 -9.59
N VAL A 143 3.59 0.75 -8.66
CA VAL A 143 3.50 -0.15 -7.50
C VAL A 143 2.61 -1.33 -7.90
N VAL A 144 3.20 -2.46 -8.22
CA VAL A 144 2.45 -3.63 -8.67
C VAL A 144 1.61 -4.25 -7.54
N PRO A 145 0.48 -4.92 -7.85
CA PRO A 145 -0.32 -5.63 -6.86
C PRO A 145 0.48 -6.74 -6.16
N ARG A 146 0.12 -7.02 -4.91
CA ARG A 146 0.74 -8.08 -4.09
C ARG A 146 0.49 -9.50 -4.63
N GLU A 147 -0.46 -9.62 -5.53
CA GLU A 147 -0.89 -10.86 -6.19
C GLU A 147 0.00 -11.22 -7.40
N THR A 148 0.94 -10.35 -7.79
CA THR A 148 1.81 -10.54 -8.96
C THR A 148 2.95 -11.50 -8.61
N PRO A 149 3.10 -12.65 -9.29
CA PRO A 149 4.22 -13.57 -9.08
C PRO A 149 5.54 -12.97 -9.56
N ILE A 150 6.66 -13.47 -9.00
CA ILE A 150 7.99 -12.95 -9.30
C ILE A 150 8.39 -13.12 -10.78
N GLU A 151 7.90 -14.16 -11.44
CA GLU A 151 8.15 -14.41 -12.87
C GLU A 151 7.53 -13.31 -13.75
N GLU A 152 6.31 -12.89 -13.42
CA GLU A 152 5.65 -11.78 -14.12
C GLU A 152 6.39 -10.46 -13.88
N ILE A 153 6.82 -10.20 -12.64
CA ILE A 153 7.59 -8.99 -12.30
C ILE A 153 8.91 -8.94 -13.08
N ARG A 154 9.57 -10.09 -13.25
CA ARG A 154 10.80 -10.19 -14.08
C ARG A 154 10.55 -9.81 -15.54
N GLU A 155 9.38 -10.13 -16.09
CA GLU A 155 8.99 -9.65 -17.42
C GLU A 155 8.65 -8.16 -17.43
N TYR A 156 7.93 -7.68 -16.39
CA TYR A 156 7.55 -6.27 -16.29
C TYR A 156 8.75 -5.34 -16.09
N SER A 157 9.82 -5.79 -15.42
CA SER A 157 11.05 -5.00 -15.24
C SER A 157 11.74 -4.64 -16.56
N LYS A 158 11.49 -5.39 -17.64
CA LYS A 158 12.01 -5.12 -18.98
C LYS A 158 11.31 -3.96 -19.69
N LEU A 159 10.16 -3.49 -19.19
CA LEU A 159 9.37 -2.41 -19.80
C LEU A 159 9.99 -1.01 -19.59
N GLY A 160 11.07 -0.88 -18.82
CA GLY A 160 11.83 0.35 -18.67
C GLY A 160 11.12 1.43 -17.87
N ILE A 161 10.41 1.04 -16.82
CA ILE A 161 9.86 1.88 -15.75
C ILE A 161 10.23 1.28 -14.40
N ASP A 162 10.41 2.12 -13.38
CA ASP A 162 10.73 1.63 -12.04
C ASP A 162 9.54 0.83 -11.46
N LEU A 163 9.79 -0.39 -11.01
CA LEU A 163 8.80 -1.22 -10.33
C LEU A 163 9.02 -1.20 -8.82
N GLU A 164 7.93 -1.03 -8.08
CA GLU A 164 7.89 -1.08 -6.62
C GLU A 164 7.04 -2.26 -6.16
N VAL A 165 7.57 -3.05 -5.22
CA VAL A 165 6.93 -4.25 -4.68
C VAL A 165 6.88 -4.20 -3.17
N PHE A 166 5.75 -4.58 -2.57
CA PHE A 166 5.71 -4.83 -1.13
C PHE A 166 6.51 -6.08 -0.78
N VAL A 167 7.38 -5.96 0.22
CA VAL A 167 8.27 -7.05 0.67
C VAL A 167 7.99 -7.50 2.10
N GLN A 168 7.38 -6.64 2.92
CA GLN A 168 7.12 -6.90 4.35
C GLN A 168 5.78 -6.32 4.79
N GLY A 169 5.06 -7.04 5.67
CA GLY A 169 3.92 -6.53 6.41
C GLY A 169 2.57 -7.01 5.88
N ALA A 170 1.49 -6.27 6.14
CA ALA A 170 0.13 -6.71 5.90
C ALA A 170 -0.19 -6.98 4.43
N ILE A 171 -0.82 -8.14 4.17
CA ILE A 171 -1.42 -8.48 2.88
C ILE A 171 -2.91 -8.14 2.91
N CYS A 172 -3.41 -7.56 1.82
CA CYS A 172 -4.85 -7.47 1.55
C CYS A 172 -5.29 -8.77 0.88
N VAL A 173 -6.46 -9.34 1.27
CA VAL A 173 -6.98 -10.56 0.64
C VAL A 173 -7.58 -10.29 -0.72
N SER A 174 -8.17 -9.11 -0.92
CA SER A 174 -8.66 -8.64 -2.20
C SER A 174 -7.56 -7.92 -2.95
N TYR A 175 -7.63 -7.93 -4.27
CA TYR A 175 -6.82 -7.03 -5.07
C TYR A 175 -6.97 -5.58 -4.59
N SER A 176 -5.85 -4.87 -4.47
CA SER A 176 -5.84 -3.49 -4.00
C SER A 176 -6.65 -2.60 -4.95
N GLY A 177 -7.46 -1.68 -4.39
CA GLY A 177 -8.36 -0.81 -5.16
C GLY A 177 -9.65 -1.48 -5.64
N GLN A 178 -9.80 -2.81 -5.46
CA GLN A 178 -10.91 -3.62 -5.96
C GLN A 178 -11.78 -4.19 -4.82
N CYS A 179 -11.67 -3.66 -3.60
CA CYS A 179 -12.48 -4.09 -2.46
C CYS A 179 -13.50 -3.03 -2.08
N LEU A 180 -14.77 -3.34 -2.25
CA LEU A 180 -15.93 -2.50 -1.90
C LEU A 180 -16.64 -2.99 -0.62
N MET A 181 -16.17 -4.07 0.01
CA MET A 181 -16.92 -4.70 1.11
C MET A 181 -17.15 -3.76 2.29
N SER A 182 -16.13 -3.01 2.70
CA SER A 182 -16.25 -2.07 3.79
C SER A 182 -17.13 -0.86 3.43
N SER A 183 -17.10 -0.41 2.18
CA SER A 183 -17.88 0.70 1.67
C SER A 183 -19.37 0.34 1.60
N LEU A 184 -19.71 -0.73 0.88
CA LEU A 184 -21.10 -1.08 0.59
C LEU A 184 -21.83 -1.75 1.77
N THR A 185 -21.08 -2.30 2.77
CA THR A 185 -21.71 -2.91 3.95
C THR A 185 -21.67 -2.06 5.21
N LEU A 186 -20.74 -1.10 5.32
CA LEU A 186 -20.51 -0.30 6.54
C LEU A 186 -20.35 1.20 6.25
N HIS A 187 -20.50 1.65 5.01
CA HIS A 187 -20.32 3.04 4.57
C HIS A 187 -18.93 3.61 4.92
N ARG A 188 -17.88 2.77 4.85
CA ARG A 188 -16.48 3.11 5.14
C ARG A 188 -15.61 2.68 3.98
N SER A 189 -15.31 3.61 3.07
CA SER A 189 -14.58 3.27 1.85
C SER A 189 -13.11 2.91 2.12
N GLY A 190 -12.72 1.70 1.70
CA GLY A 190 -11.33 1.27 1.70
C GLY A 190 -10.48 2.06 0.70
N ASN A 191 -11.08 2.52 -0.40
CA ASN A 191 -10.45 3.35 -1.43
C ASN A 191 -10.26 4.81 -0.97
N ARG A 192 -10.89 5.18 0.16
CA ARG A 192 -10.76 6.49 0.81
C ARG A 192 -10.06 6.42 2.17
N GLY A 193 -9.40 5.29 2.46
CA GLY A 193 -8.57 5.12 3.66
C GLY A 193 -9.31 4.66 4.91
N GLU A 194 -10.61 4.35 4.84
CA GLU A 194 -11.47 4.06 5.99
C GLU A 194 -11.81 2.57 6.16
N CYS A 195 -11.04 1.68 5.54
CA CYS A 195 -11.29 0.24 5.55
C CYS A 195 -11.56 -0.30 6.97
N ALA A 196 -12.73 -0.95 7.16
CA ALA A 196 -13.12 -1.57 8.43
C ALA A 196 -12.48 -2.95 8.66
N GLN A 197 -11.65 -3.43 7.72
CA GLN A 197 -10.98 -4.74 7.78
C GLN A 197 -11.97 -5.92 7.87
N ASN A 198 -13.04 -5.92 7.11
CA ASN A 198 -14.02 -7.02 7.06
C ASN A 198 -13.38 -8.40 6.80
N CYS A 199 -12.27 -8.46 6.04
CA CYS A 199 -11.50 -9.68 5.84
C CYS A 199 -10.89 -10.25 7.14
N ARG A 200 -10.84 -9.50 8.23
CA ARG A 200 -10.36 -9.92 9.55
C ARG A 200 -11.49 -10.30 10.53
N MET A 201 -12.72 -10.38 10.02
CA MET A 201 -13.88 -10.81 10.81
C MET A 201 -14.10 -12.32 10.67
N LYS A 202 -14.98 -12.86 11.52
CA LYS A 202 -15.33 -14.28 11.50
C LYS A 202 -16.36 -14.58 10.43
N TYR A 203 -16.13 -15.67 9.70
CA TYR A 203 -17.03 -16.21 8.68
C TYR A 203 -17.16 -17.73 8.82
N GLN A 204 -18.32 -18.24 8.44
CA GLN A 204 -18.57 -19.67 8.17
C GLN A 204 -18.67 -19.85 6.65
N LEU A 205 -18.21 -20.99 6.15
CA LEU A 205 -18.43 -21.36 4.74
C LEU A 205 -19.61 -22.31 4.65
N GLU A 206 -20.61 -21.94 3.88
CA GLU A 206 -21.75 -22.78 3.53
C GLU A 206 -21.60 -23.36 2.13
N LYS A 207 -22.02 -24.63 2.00
CA LYS A 207 -22.15 -25.37 0.76
C LYS A 207 -23.61 -25.75 0.55
N GLU A 208 -24.15 -25.37 -0.59
CA GLU A 208 -25.51 -25.71 -1.00
C GLU A 208 -25.47 -26.63 -2.21
N LYS A 209 -26.11 -27.78 -2.10
CA LYS A 209 -26.23 -28.75 -3.17
C LYS A 209 -27.61 -29.43 -3.12
N ASN A 210 -28.32 -29.39 -4.26
CA ASN A 210 -29.68 -29.96 -4.39
C ASN A 210 -30.66 -29.48 -3.31
N GLY A 211 -30.57 -28.18 -2.92
CA GLY A 211 -31.44 -27.59 -1.89
C GLY A 211 -31.05 -27.89 -0.44
N SER A 212 -30.00 -28.70 -0.21
CA SER A 212 -29.47 -28.94 1.13
C SER A 212 -28.29 -28.02 1.41
N VAL A 213 -28.29 -27.36 2.57
CA VAL A 213 -27.22 -26.47 3.02
C VAL A 213 -26.42 -27.12 4.13
N GLU A 214 -25.10 -27.15 3.97
CA GLU A 214 -24.14 -27.69 4.93
C GLU A 214 -23.16 -26.59 5.34
N VAL A 215 -22.86 -26.45 6.64
CA VAL A 215 -21.79 -25.57 7.16
C VAL A 215 -20.49 -26.37 7.23
N LEU A 216 -19.52 -25.95 6.43
CA LEU A 216 -18.21 -26.58 6.39
C LEU A 216 -17.32 -26.03 7.52
N LYS A 217 -16.59 -26.93 8.19
CA LYS A 217 -15.66 -26.58 9.27
C LYS A 217 -14.22 -26.50 8.74
N GLY A 218 -13.60 -25.35 8.89
CA GLY A 218 -12.17 -25.17 8.65
C GLY A 218 -11.36 -25.17 9.96
N ASP A 219 -10.08 -24.82 9.84
CA ASP A 219 -9.14 -24.75 10.99
C ASP A 219 -9.43 -23.57 11.93
N GLY A 220 -10.37 -22.70 11.60
CA GLY A 220 -10.78 -21.55 12.39
C GLY A 220 -11.81 -20.67 11.67
N ASP A 221 -12.23 -19.59 12.32
CA ASP A 221 -13.35 -18.75 11.86
C ASP A 221 -12.89 -17.56 10.98
N TYR A 222 -11.62 -17.16 11.02
CA TYR A 222 -11.11 -16.00 10.29
C TYR A 222 -10.67 -16.37 8.87
N LEU A 223 -11.60 -16.90 8.08
CA LEU A 223 -11.36 -17.56 6.79
C LEU A 223 -10.67 -16.66 5.76
N LEU A 224 -10.86 -15.33 5.82
CA LEU A 224 -10.32 -14.36 4.90
C LEU A 224 -9.12 -13.59 5.47
N SER A 225 -8.54 -14.00 6.61
CA SER A 225 -7.49 -13.26 7.32
C SER A 225 -6.09 -13.69 6.89
N PRO A 226 -5.35 -12.93 6.01
CA PRO A 226 -4.02 -13.32 5.60
C PRO A 226 -2.99 -13.16 6.71
N LYS A 227 -1.93 -13.98 6.64
CA LYS A 227 -0.66 -13.77 7.35
C LYS A 227 0.02 -12.48 6.87
N ASP A 228 1.07 -12.06 7.56
CA ASP A 228 1.90 -10.94 7.11
C ASP A 228 2.94 -11.44 6.10
N MET A 229 3.18 -10.63 5.06
CA MET A 229 4.26 -10.87 4.10
C MET A 229 5.62 -10.75 4.79
N ASN A 230 6.51 -11.67 4.50
CA ASN A 230 7.91 -11.64 4.85
C ASN A 230 8.72 -12.31 3.75
N THR A 231 9.49 -11.52 3.01
CA THR A 231 10.34 -11.98 1.90
C THR A 231 11.81 -11.71 2.18
N LEU A 232 12.20 -11.53 3.45
CA LEU A 232 13.57 -11.18 3.83
C LEU A 232 14.60 -12.23 3.37
N SER A 233 14.24 -13.51 3.39
CA SER A 233 15.09 -14.61 2.88
C SER A 233 15.23 -14.60 1.36
N HIS A 234 14.38 -13.89 0.63
CA HIS A 234 14.30 -13.84 -0.83
C HIS A 234 14.84 -12.53 -1.42
N VAL A 235 15.55 -11.71 -0.64
CA VAL A 235 16.11 -10.44 -1.11
C VAL A 235 16.97 -10.60 -2.37
N PRO A 236 17.85 -11.62 -2.50
CA PRO A 236 18.61 -11.84 -3.73
C PRO A 236 17.73 -12.02 -4.96
N GLU A 237 16.73 -12.90 -4.89
CA GLU A 237 15.82 -13.21 -6.00
C GLU A 237 15.00 -11.99 -6.42
N LEU A 238 14.60 -11.14 -5.45
CA LEU A 238 13.88 -9.89 -5.71
C LEU A 238 14.75 -8.87 -6.47
N ILE A 239 16.03 -8.75 -6.10
CA ILE A 239 16.99 -7.88 -6.80
C ILE A 239 17.23 -8.39 -8.22
N GLU A 240 17.43 -9.70 -8.38
CA GLU A 240 17.67 -10.36 -9.67
C GLU A 240 16.44 -10.32 -10.59
N ALA A 241 15.23 -10.19 -10.03
CA ALA A 241 14.02 -9.97 -10.80
C ALA A 241 13.90 -8.55 -11.38
N GLY A 242 14.84 -7.64 -11.05
CA GLY A 242 14.86 -6.27 -11.54
C GLY A 242 13.89 -5.33 -10.83
N ILE A 243 13.47 -5.65 -9.61
CA ILE A 243 12.67 -4.78 -8.78
C ILE A 243 13.55 -3.63 -8.28
N TYR A 244 13.11 -2.40 -8.52
CA TYR A 244 13.86 -1.22 -8.12
C TYR A 244 13.57 -0.78 -6.68
N SER A 245 12.31 -0.87 -6.19
CA SER A 245 11.93 -0.39 -4.86
C SER A 245 11.27 -1.47 -4.01
N PHE A 246 11.85 -1.72 -2.84
CA PHE A 246 11.36 -2.66 -1.82
C PHE A 246 10.55 -1.91 -0.77
N LYS A 247 9.24 -2.06 -0.79
CA LYS A 247 8.33 -1.35 0.10
C LYS A 247 7.95 -2.16 1.33
N ILE A 248 8.22 -1.59 2.50
CA ILE A 248 7.76 -2.13 3.77
C ILE A 248 6.38 -1.54 4.10
N GLU A 249 5.35 -2.37 4.31
CA GLU A 249 4.04 -1.92 4.81
C GLU A 249 4.09 -1.73 6.32
N GLY A 250 3.57 -0.58 6.82
CA GLY A 250 3.58 -0.36 8.25
C GLY A 250 3.32 1.05 8.75
N ARG A 251 2.63 1.94 8.01
CA ARG A 251 2.33 3.33 8.47
C ARG A 251 1.60 3.41 9.81
N MET A 252 0.84 2.37 10.18
CA MET A 252 0.18 2.28 11.49
C MET A 252 0.98 1.48 12.52
N LYS A 253 2.25 1.19 12.28
CA LYS A 253 3.12 0.44 13.18
C LYS A 253 3.95 1.38 14.05
N ARG A 254 4.42 0.84 15.20
CA ARG A 254 5.31 1.56 16.11
C ARG A 254 6.68 1.83 15.47
N PRO A 255 7.40 2.87 15.88
CA PRO A 255 8.75 3.17 15.40
C PRO A 255 9.73 1.98 15.51
N GLU A 256 9.61 1.17 16.55
CA GLU A 256 10.47 -0.01 16.77
C GLU A 256 10.26 -1.09 15.68
N TYR A 257 9.01 -1.27 15.19
CA TYR A 257 8.75 -2.14 14.05
C TYR A 257 9.49 -1.63 12.81
N VAL A 258 9.40 -0.33 12.54
CA VAL A 258 10.06 0.30 11.39
C VAL A 258 11.57 0.16 11.52
N ALA A 259 12.15 0.46 12.69
CA ALA A 259 13.59 0.31 12.97
C ALA A 259 14.08 -1.11 12.67
N LEU A 260 13.41 -2.13 13.22
CA LEU A 260 13.81 -3.52 13.04
C LEU A 260 13.72 -3.95 11.57
N MET A 261 12.56 -3.72 10.92
CA MET A 261 12.36 -4.18 9.55
C MET A 261 13.33 -3.49 8.59
N VAL A 262 13.49 -2.16 8.70
CA VAL A 262 14.42 -1.42 7.85
C VAL A 262 15.87 -1.92 8.05
N SER A 263 16.30 -2.10 9.30
CA SER A 263 17.67 -2.57 9.57
C SER A 263 17.95 -3.96 9.00
N LEU A 264 16.98 -4.89 9.08
CA LEU A 264 17.12 -6.26 8.57
C LEU A 264 17.16 -6.28 7.03
N TYR A 265 16.23 -5.59 6.36
CA TYR A 265 16.23 -5.50 4.89
C TYR A 265 17.48 -4.77 4.39
N ARG A 266 17.93 -3.71 5.06
CA ARG A 266 19.20 -3.02 4.73
C ARG A 266 20.39 -3.95 4.82
N LYS A 267 20.50 -4.75 5.88
CA LYS A 267 21.57 -5.74 6.05
C LYS A 267 21.55 -6.78 4.93
N ALA A 268 20.36 -7.29 4.57
CA ALA A 268 20.23 -8.27 3.50
C ALA A 268 20.62 -7.68 2.13
N ILE A 269 20.17 -6.46 1.83
CA ILE A 269 20.50 -5.74 0.58
C ILE A 269 22.01 -5.48 0.51
N ASN A 270 22.62 -4.98 1.58
CA ASN A 270 24.06 -4.70 1.61
C ASN A 270 24.87 -5.99 1.44
N ALA A 271 24.50 -7.08 2.11
CA ALA A 271 25.15 -8.37 1.96
C ALA A 271 25.15 -8.85 0.50
N TYR A 272 24.03 -8.72 -0.22
CA TYR A 272 23.96 -9.06 -1.63
C TYR A 272 24.96 -8.26 -2.48
N TYR A 273 25.00 -6.93 -2.35
CA TYR A 273 25.92 -6.09 -3.12
C TYR A 273 27.40 -6.25 -2.72
N GLU A 274 27.67 -6.69 -1.50
CA GLU A 274 29.02 -7.05 -1.02
C GLU A 274 29.43 -8.47 -1.40
N GLY A 275 28.58 -9.24 -2.08
CA GLY A 275 28.84 -10.64 -2.41
C GLY A 275 28.87 -11.57 -1.20
N LYS A 276 28.22 -11.17 -0.09
CA LYS A 276 28.12 -11.93 1.15
C LYS A 276 26.75 -12.61 1.26
N GLN A 277 26.68 -13.71 1.97
CA GLN A 277 25.42 -14.38 2.29
C GLN A 277 24.76 -13.71 3.52
N PHE A 278 23.50 -13.30 3.39
CA PHE A 278 22.64 -12.96 4.52
C PHE A 278 21.97 -14.25 5.02
N VAL A 279 22.17 -14.59 6.29
CA VAL A 279 21.56 -15.79 6.88
C VAL A 279 20.27 -15.38 7.59
N TYR A 280 19.13 -15.81 7.05
CA TYR A 280 17.83 -15.71 7.72
C TYR A 280 17.62 -16.96 8.56
N ASP A 281 17.66 -16.82 9.88
CA ASP A 281 17.56 -17.90 10.86
C ASP A 281 16.37 -17.73 11.81
N ASP A 282 16.14 -18.73 12.65
CA ASP A 282 15.07 -18.72 13.64
C ASP A 282 15.20 -17.53 14.62
N THR A 283 16.41 -17.06 14.90
CA THR A 283 16.64 -15.93 15.81
C THR A 283 16.07 -14.65 15.22
N ILE A 284 16.39 -14.38 13.96
CA ILE A 284 15.86 -13.22 13.23
C ILE A 284 14.33 -13.32 13.13
N GLU A 285 13.79 -14.50 12.81
CA GLU A 285 12.34 -14.67 12.71
C GLU A 285 11.64 -14.44 14.05
N GLN A 286 12.22 -14.92 15.17
CA GLN A 286 11.69 -14.68 16.52
C GLN A 286 11.72 -13.17 16.88
N GLU A 287 12.80 -12.46 16.56
CA GLU A 287 12.88 -11.02 16.78
C GLU A 287 11.78 -10.26 15.98
N MET A 288 11.56 -10.63 14.73
CA MET A 288 10.48 -10.06 13.92
C MET A 288 9.10 -10.38 14.50
N LYS A 289 8.89 -11.64 14.96
CA LYS A 289 7.61 -12.08 15.55
C LYS A 289 7.28 -11.37 16.86
N LYS A 290 8.26 -11.04 17.69
CA LYS A 290 8.04 -10.29 18.95
C LYS A 290 7.48 -8.90 18.71
N VAL A 291 7.99 -8.19 17.68
CA VAL A 291 7.56 -6.82 17.39
C VAL A 291 6.16 -6.81 16.79
N PHE A 292 5.89 -7.64 15.78
CA PHE A 292 4.54 -7.82 15.22
C PHE A 292 4.49 -8.99 14.23
N ASN A 293 3.51 -9.88 14.39
CA ASN A 293 3.20 -10.88 13.38
C ASN A 293 1.75 -11.39 13.48
N ARG A 294 1.22 -11.88 12.35
CA ARG A 294 -0.01 -12.69 12.22
C ARG A 294 0.31 -14.05 11.62
N GLY A 295 1.52 -14.55 11.85
CA GLY A 295 2.19 -15.57 11.06
C GLY A 295 2.83 -14.94 9.82
N PHE A 296 3.86 -15.59 9.24
CA PHE A 296 4.56 -15.10 8.06
C PHE A 296 4.29 -15.97 6.84
N THR A 297 4.32 -15.33 5.66
CA THR A 297 4.17 -15.96 4.35
C THR A 297 5.00 -15.17 3.33
N ALA A 298 5.54 -15.85 2.33
CA ALA A 298 6.16 -15.17 1.19
C ALA A 298 5.13 -14.59 0.19
N GLY A 299 3.83 -14.82 0.45
CA GLY A 299 2.74 -14.30 -0.35
C GLY A 299 2.64 -14.91 -1.74
N TYR A 300 1.78 -14.31 -2.58
CA TYR A 300 1.63 -14.73 -3.98
C TYR A 300 2.92 -14.54 -4.79
N LEU A 301 3.76 -13.62 -4.38
CA LEU A 301 5.05 -13.33 -5.00
C LEU A 301 5.92 -14.59 -5.15
N PHE A 302 5.86 -15.49 -4.15
CA PHE A 302 6.52 -16.79 -4.14
C PHE A 302 5.52 -17.95 -4.00
N HIS A 303 4.40 -17.87 -4.70
CA HIS A 303 3.39 -18.94 -4.84
C HIS A 303 2.80 -19.50 -3.55
N SER A 304 2.72 -18.68 -2.49
CA SER A 304 1.99 -19.08 -1.30
C SER A 304 0.48 -18.92 -1.53
N TYR A 305 -0.22 -20.04 -1.71
CA TYR A 305 -1.67 -20.08 -1.94
C TYR A 305 -2.40 -20.81 -0.82
N GLY A 306 -3.73 -20.69 -0.81
CA GLY A 306 -4.62 -21.45 0.07
C GLY A 306 -4.29 -21.27 1.55
N PRO A 307 -4.26 -22.37 2.36
CA PRO A 307 -3.99 -22.31 3.79
C PRO A 307 -2.62 -21.72 4.16
N ASN A 308 -1.63 -21.79 3.27
CA ASN A 308 -0.30 -21.24 3.53
C ASN A 308 -0.33 -19.69 3.60
N LEU A 309 -1.30 -19.06 2.95
CA LEU A 309 -1.47 -17.61 2.94
C LEU A 309 -2.25 -17.11 4.17
N MET A 310 -3.17 -17.92 4.74
CA MET A 310 -4.14 -17.47 5.72
C MET A 310 -3.75 -17.83 7.16
N ASN A 311 -4.25 -17.00 8.10
CA ASN A 311 -4.31 -17.30 9.53
C ASN A 311 -5.77 -17.32 9.97
N PRO A 312 -6.45 -18.48 9.91
CA PRO A 312 -7.86 -18.56 10.26
C PRO A 312 -8.12 -18.53 11.76
N ILE A 313 -7.08 -18.61 12.61
CA ILE A 313 -7.22 -18.71 14.05
C ILE A 313 -7.29 -17.33 14.71
N ARG A 314 -6.40 -16.40 14.29
CA ARG A 314 -6.30 -15.06 14.90
C ARG A 314 -6.00 -13.97 13.86
N PRO A 315 -6.77 -12.85 13.87
CA PRO A 315 -6.60 -11.78 12.87
C PRO A 315 -5.60 -10.70 13.30
N ASN A 316 -5.16 -10.73 14.59
CA ASN A 316 -4.31 -9.72 15.20
C ASN A 316 -2.92 -10.25 15.54
N HIS A 317 -2.09 -9.42 16.18
CA HIS A 317 -0.75 -9.80 16.61
C HIS A 317 -0.75 -11.07 17.47
N ILE A 318 0.03 -12.07 17.09
CA ILE A 318 0.12 -13.35 17.81
C ILE A 318 1.15 -13.26 18.94
N GLY A 319 2.34 -12.70 18.68
CA GLY A 319 3.49 -12.79 19.56
C GLY A 319 4.28 -14.08 19.37
N ILE A 320 5.03 -14.49 20.41
CA ILE A 320 5.80 -15.75 20.46
C ILE A 320 5.39 -16.60 21.66
N GLU A 321 5.43 -17.92 21.55
CA GLU A 321 5.20 -18.81 22.69
C GLU A 321 6.38 -18.73 23.66
N ILE A 322 6.09 -18.48 24.93
CA ILE A 322 7.09 -18.38 26.00
C ILE A 322 6.88 -19.37 27.14
N GLY A 323 5.86 -20.21 27.08
CA GLY A 323 5.64 -21.23 28.09
C GLY A 323 4.21 -21.68 28.24
N LYS A 324 3.96 -22.46 29.28
CA LYS A 324 2.63 -22.99 29.61
C LYS A 324 2.29 -22.82 31.09
N VAL A 325 1.02 -22.61 31.36
CA VAL A 325 0.49 -22.60 32.72
C VAL A 325 0.55 -24.03 33.28
N ILE A 326 1.32 -24.21 34.36
CA ILE A 326 1.50 -25.53 35.03
C ILE A 326 0.67 -25.65 36.30
N GLY A 327 0.20 -24.54 36.86
CA GLY A 327 -0.64 -24.51 38.05
C GLY A 327 -1.38 -23.21 38.25
N VAL A 328 -2.50 -23.25 38.95
CA VAL A 328 -3.33 -22.07 39.27
C VAL A 328 -3.78 -22.15 40.71
N THR A 329 -3.63 -21.07 41.47
CA THR A 329 -4.17 -20.90 42.81
C THR A 329 -5.25 -19.80 42.82
N LYS A 330 -5.79 -19.46 43.96
CA LYS A 330 -6.77 -18.36 44.09
C LYS A 330 -6.18 -17.02 43.65
N GLN A 331 -4.87 -16.78 43.91
CA GLN A 331 -4.20 -15.50 43.72
C GLN A 331 -3.09 -15.50 42.68
N LYS A 332 -2.51 -16.66 42.35
CA LYS A 332 -1.33 -16.79 41.51
C LYS A 332 -1.52 -17.79 40.35
N ILE A 333 -0.83 -17.54 39.27
CA ILE A 333 -0.68 -18.42 38.11
C ILE A 333 0.77 -18.86 38.06
N LYS A 334 1.03 -20.18 38.01
CA LYS A 334 2.38 -20.73 37.82
C LYS A 334 2.61 -21.05 36.35
N ILE A 335 3.71 -20.54 35.80
CA ILE A 335 4.09 -20.72 34.39
C ILE A 335 5.47 -21.35 34.31
N LYS A 336 5.61 -22.40 33.51
CA LYS A 336 6.92 -22.95 33.11
C LYS A 336 7.34 -22.23 31.84
N LEU A 337 8.44 -21.47 31.92
CA LEU A 337 8.96 -20.70 30.80
C LEU A 337 9.77 -21.57 29.82
N THR A 338 9.69 -21.27 28.54
CA THR A 338 10.55 -21.78 27.45
C THR A 338 11.43 -20.68 26.86
N GLN A 339 11.09 -19.42 27.15
CA GLN A 339 11.80 -18.22 26.73
C GLN A 339 11.90 -17.25 27.91
N PRO A 340 12.86 -16.31 27.93
CA PRO A 340 12.98 -15.31 28.99
C PRO A 340 11.74 -14.40 29.10
N LEU A 341 11.42 -13.94 30.32
CA LEU A 341 10.36 -13.00 30.61
C LEU A 341 10.87 -11.90 31.55
N HIS A 342 10.53 -10.65 31.23
CA HIS A 342 10.88 -9.46 32.00
C HIS A 342 9.65 -8.79 32.59
N GLN A 343 9.84 -8.10 33.70
CA GLN A 343 8.85 -7.15 34.21
C GLN A 343 8.61 -6.07 33.13
N GLY A 344 7.35 -5.76 32.88
CA GLY A 344 6.93 -4.82 31.82
C GLY A 344 6.61 -5.49 30.49
N ASP A 345 7.00 -6.76 30.27
CA ASP A 345 6.62 -7.50 29.06
C ASP A 345 5.10 -7.63 28.97
N GLY A 346 4.57 -7.53 27.75
CA GLY A 346 3.18 -7.84 27.44
C GLY A 346 3.02 -9.33 27.19
N ILE A 347 2.06 -9.98 27.86
CA ILE A 347 1.74 -11.39 27.62
C ILE A 347 0.28 -11.60 27.27
N ARG A 348 0.00 -12.74 26.66
CA ARG A 348 -1.34 -13.24 26.35
C ARG A 348 -1.42 -14.71 26.70
N ILE A 349 -2.45 -15.09 27.45
CA ILE A 349 -2.75 -16.48 27.79
C ILE A 349 -3.88 -16.93 26.89
N LEU A 350 -3.62 -17.97 26.10
CA LEU A 350 -4.58 -18.49 25.13
C LEU A 350 -5.69 -19.26 25.80
N GLN A 351 -6.93 -19.01 25.36
CA GLN A 351 -8.12 -19.72 25.82
C GLN A 351 -9.04 -20.09 24.67
N ASN A 352 -10.02 -20.96 24.94
CA ASN A 352 -10.97 -21.43 23.93
C ASN A 352 -12.00 -20.36 23.51
N GLN A 353 -12.34 -19.42 24.41
CA GLN A 353 -13.33 -18.38 24.12
C GLN A 353 -12.68 -17.04 23.86
N GLU A 354 -12.02 -16.48 24.86
CA GLU A 354 -11.38 -15.16 24.77
C GLU A 354 -10.01 -15.20 25.47
N ASP A 355 -8.98 -14.73 24.75
CA ASP A 355 -7.62 -14.67 25.26
C ASP A 355 -7.48 -13.60 26.35
N ILE A 356 -6.63 -13.84 27.33
CA ILE A 356 -6.35 -12.90 28.41
C ILE A 356 -5.01 -12.23 28.12
N GLY A 357 -5.02 -10.91 27.87
CA GLY A 357 -3.82 -10.10 27.67
C GLY A 357 -3.57 -9.13 28.82
N PHE A 358 -2.33 -9.05 29.31
CA PHE A 358 -1.92 -8.08 30.31
C PHE A 358 -0.42 -7.83 30.31
N THR A 359 0.01 -6.74 30.98
CA THR A 359 1.43 -6.41 31.22
C THR A 359 1.90 -7.07 32.50
N VAL A 360 3.09 -7.66 32.50
CA VAL A 360 3.72 -8.27 33.67
C VAL A 360 4.19 -7.20 34.65
N ASN A 361 3.35 -6.82 35.59
CA ASN A 361 3.68 -5.82 36.59
C ASN A 361 4.55 -6.39 37.70
N PHE A 362 4.27 -7.61 38.16
CA PHE A 362 5.00 -8.32 39.19
C PHE A 362 5.35 -9.71 38.73
N LEU A 363 6.63 -10.08 38.83
CA LEU A 363 7.18 -11.36 38.47
C LEU A 363 7.82 -12.01 39.70
N TYR A 364 7.37 -13.21 40.06
CA TYR A 364 7.89 -13.93 41.23
C TYR A 364 8.56 -15.22 40.80
N LYS A 365 9.75 -15.49 41.39
CA LYS A 365 10.47 -16.76 41.26
C LYS A 365 10.84 -17.25 42.67
N ASP A 366 10.46 -18.48 43.01
CA ASP A 366 10.68 -19.11 44.31
C ASP A 366 10.15 -18.23 45.49
N GLY A 367 8.99 -17.55 45.25
CA GLY A 367 8.37 -16.65 46.17
C GLY A 367 8.99 -15.25 46.32
N LEU A 368 10.09 -14.97 45.64
CA LEU A 368 10.78 -13.68 45.61
C LEU A 368 10.38 -12.87 44.38
N LEU A 369 10.22 -11.54 44.58
CA LEU A 369 10.00 -10.60 43.50
C LEU A 369 11.30 -10.45 42.69
N VAL A 370 11.24 -10.61 41.35
CA VAL A 370 12.39 -10.49 40.46
C VAL A 370 12.01 -9.63 39.24
N ASN A 371 12.99 -9.02 38.60
CA ASN A 371 12.75 -8.20 37.39
C ASN A 371 12.79 -9.03 36.09
N HIS A 372 13.40 -10.23 36.13
CA HIS A 372 13.47 -11.12 34.98
C HIS A 372 13.53 -12.59 35.41
N ALA A 373 13.15 -13.47 34.52
CA ALA A 373 13.31 -14.92 34.64
C ALA A 373 13.79 -15.50 33.29
N ASN A 374 14.58 -16.56 33.37
CA ASN A 374 15.19 -17.20 32.20
C ASN A 374 14.33 -18.35 31.65
N ALA A 375 14.68 -18.83 30.46
CA ALA A 375 14.13 -20.06 29.95
C ALA A 375 14.35 -21.21 30.96
N ASN A 376 13.38 -22.11 31.05
CA ASN A 376 13.30 -23.21 32.02
C ASN A 376 13.01 -22.82 33.49
N ASP A 377 12.83 -21.55 33.82
CA ASP A 377 12.36 -21.15 35.12
C ASP A 377 10.86 -21.47 35.32
N VAL A 378 10.46 -21.65 36.57
CA VAL A 378 9.06 -21.66 37.00
C VAL A 378 8.79 -20.33 37.69
N ILE A 379 7.85 -19.60 37.17
CA ILE A 379 7.48 -18.27 37.70
C ILE A 379 6.02 -18.24 38.19
N GLU A 380 5.73 -17.25 39.00
CA GLU A 380 4.37 -16.94 39.41
C GLU A 380 4.02 -15.50 39.03
N LEU A 381 2.81 -15.32 38.51
CA LEU A 381 2.19 -14.03 38.22
C LEU A 381 0.90 -13.89 39.04
N ASP A 382 0.49 -12.65 39.28
CA ASP A 382 -0.81 -12.39 39.89
C ASP A 382 -1.95 -12.83 39.00
N LYS A 383 -2.94 -13.51 39.53
CA LYS A 383 -4.07 -14.00 38.80
C LYS A 383 -5.05 -12.86 38.47
N THR A 384 -5.18 -12.50 37.23
CA THR A 384 -6.05 -11.40 36.75
C THR A 384 -7.40 -11.90 36.20
N ALA A 385 -7.53 -13.19 35.87
CA ALA A 385 -8.73 -13.75 35.28
C ALA A 385 -8.78 -15.29 35.41
N ASN A 386 -9.80 -15.94 34.89
CA ASN A 386 -9.93 -17.39 34.88
C ASN A 386 -8.94 -18.02 33.88
N VAL A 387 -7.90 -18.63 34.40
CA VAL A 387 -6.83 -19.32 33.67
C VAL A 387 -6.80 -20.76 34.08
N TYR A 388 -6.48 -21.66 33.15
CA TYR A 388 -6.45 -23.10 33.39
C TYR A 388 -5.06 -23.69 33.17
N LYS A 389 -4.74 -24.79 33.89
CA LYS A 389 -3.53 -25.56 33.67
C LYS A 389 -3.51 -26.07 32.22
N GLY A 390 -2.37 -25.92 31.56
CA GLY A 390 -2.19 -26.32 30.16
C GLY A 390 -2.33 -25.14 29.16
N ASN A 391 -2.91 -24.01 29.57
CA ASN A 391 -3.00 -22.86 28.69
C ASN A 391 -1.60 -22.42 28.20
N THR A 392 -1.49 -22.12 26.92
CA THR A 392 -0.27 -21.57 26.31
C THR A 392 -0.14 -20.09 26.63
N VAL A 393 1.08 -19.64 26.95
CA VAL A 393 1.43 -18.26 27.24
C VAL A 393 2.26 -17.71 26.10
N LEU A 394 1.81 -16.60 25.53
CA LEU A 394 2.50 -15.87 24.46
C LEU A 394 3.06 -14.55 25.02
N LYS A 395 4.23 -14.13 24.53
CA LYS A 395 4.77 -12.78 24.70
C LYS A 395 4.34 -11.94 23.51
N THR A 396 3.64 -10.83 23.75
CA THR A 396 3.14 -9.90 22.72
C THR A 396 3.88 -8.57 22.71
N SER A 397 4.74 -8.31 23.68
CA SER A 397 5.63 -7.16 23.74
C SER A 397 6.86 -7.51 24.60
N ASP A 398 8.05 -7.18 24.12
CA ASP A 398 9.32 -7.42 24.79
C ASP A 398 9.99 -6.07 25.10
N VAL A 399 10.00 -5.67 26.38
CA VAL A 399 10.53 -4.36 26.83
C VAL A 399 12.00 -4.21 26.52
N SER A 400 12.79 -5.28 26.66
CA SER A 400 14.23 -5.27 26.37
C SER A 400 14.50 -5.02 24.90
N GLN A 401 13.75 -5.72 24.02
CA GLN A 401 13.84 -5.52 22.57
C GLN A 401 13.42 -4.10 22.17
N LEU A 402 12.28 -3.62 22.69
CA LEU A 402 11.79 -2.28 22.37
C LEU A 402 12.80 -1.21 22.78
N SER A 403 13.37 -1.29 24.00
CA SER A 403 14.41 -0.37 24.45
C SER A 403 15.68 -0.42 23.59
N SER A 404 16.11 -1.62 23.19
CA SER A 404 17.26 -1.78 22.28
C SER A 404 17.00 -1.12 20.93
N LEU A 405 15.81 -1.31 20.36
CA LEU A 405 15.44 -0.71 19.08
C LEU A 405 15.31 0.82 19.18
N GLN A 406 14.75 1.35 20.27
CA GLN A 406 14.69 2.80 20.53
C GLN A 406 16.08 3.44 20.53
N ASN A 407 17.07 2.78 21.11
CA ASN A 407 18.45 3.27 21.11
C ASN A 407 19.04 3.42 19.69
N THR A 408 18.52 2.71 18.68
CA THR A 408 19.03 2.79 17.29
C THR A 408 18.62 4.10 16.59
N TYR A 409 17.63 4.82 17.10
CA TYR A 409 17.13 6.05 16.47
C TYR A 409 17.01 7.26 17.41
N GLN A 410 16.99 7.08 18.72
CA GLN A 410 17.02 8.20 19.67
C GLN A 410 18.37 8.95 19.67
N LYS A 411 19.45 8.26 19.35
CA LYS A 411 20.77 8.84 19.07
C LYS A 411 20.98 8.86 17.58
N GLU A 412 21.26 10.01 17.00
CA GLU A 412 21.53 10.12 15.56
C GLU A 412 22.82 9.38 15.19
N MET A 413 22.68 8.07 14.92
CA MET A 413 23.81 7.17 14.65
C MET A 413 24.26 7.23 13.20
N ARG A 414 23.31 7.46 12.26
CA ARG A 414 23.60 7.62 10.84
C ARG A 414 24.28 8.97 10.63
N LYS A 415 25.39 8.97 9.91
CA LYS A 415 26.13 10.18 9.53
C LYS A 415 26.23 10.27 8.02
N VAL A 416 26.35 11.50 7.54
CA VAL A 416 26.66 11.83 6.15
C VAL A 416 28.16 12.08 6.09
N ASP A 417 28.84 11.33 5.25
CA ASP A 417 30.28 11.49 5.08
C ASP A 417 30.60 12.71 4.25
N VAL A 418 31.57 13.51 4.72
CA VAL A 418 32.00 14.74 4.08
C VAL A 418 33.51 14.82 3.98
N PHE A 419 33.97 15.55 2.96
CA PHE A 419 35.36 15.87 2.72
C PHE A 419 35.61 17.33 3.04
N GLY A 420 36.75 17.66 3.63
CA GLY A 420 37.14 19.03 3.96
C GLY A 420 38.40 19.45 3.23
N ARG A 421 38.54 20.75 2.99
CA ARG A 421 39.80 21.40 2.64
C ARG A 421 39.95 22.63 3.50
N PHE A 422 41.05 22.69 4.27
CA PHE A 422 41.33 23.81 5.15
C PHE A 422 42.60 24.53 4.72
N GLU A 423 42.49 25.86 4.49
CA GLU A 423 43.60 26.71 4.10
C GLU A 423 43.83 27.80 5.15
N MET A 424 45.10 27.98 5.56
CA MET A 424 45.51 29.02 6.50
C MET A 424 46.78 29.67 6.01
N GLN A 425 46.74 30.94 5.67
CA GLN A 425 47.86 31.77 5.27
C GLN A 425 47.99 33.00 6.17
N ILE A 426 49.22 33.36 6.56
CA ILE A 426 49.48 34.55 7.39
C ILE A 426 49.04 35.80 6.68
N ASN A 427 48.39 36.73 7.41
CA ASN A 427 47.73 37.96 6.95
C ASN A 427 46.47 37.76 6.07
N ASN A 428 45.97 36.56 5.95
CA ASN A 428 44.70 36.24 5.27
C ASN A 428 43.69 35.61 6.24
N ASN A 429 42.42 35.64 5.86
CA ASN A 429 41.40 34.86 6.52
C ASN A 429 41.61 33.37 6.19
N ALA A 430 41.46 32.47 7.18
CA ALA A 430 41.44 31.04 6.91
C ALA A 430 40.18 30.65 6.12
N ILE A 431 40.27 29.61 5.31
CA ILE A 431 39.20 29.11 4.46
C ILE A 431 38.94 27.64 4.85
N LEU A 432 37.67 27.30 5.03
CA LEU A 432 37.22 25.92 5.17
C LEU A 432 36.18 25.64 4.08
N GLU A 433 36.51 24.72 3.19
CA GLU A 433 35.60 24.17 2.20
C GLU A 433 35.14 22.78 2.69
N VAL A 434 33.83 22.49 2.60
CA VAL A 434 33.25 21.19 2.96
C VAL A 434 32.38 20.71 1.81
N MET A 435 32.59 19.46 1.38
CA MET A 435 31.89 18.83 0.27
C MET A 435 31.30 17.48 0.69
N ASP A 436 30.09 17.16 0.27
CA ASP A 436 29.46 15.85 0.45
C ASP A 436 29.73 14.90 -0.74
N GLU A 437 29.33 13.62 -0.60
CA GLU A 437 29.47 12.61 -1.66
C GLU A 437 28.63 12.90 -2.92
N ASP A 438 27.60 13.74 -2.81
CA ASP A 438 26.76 14.17 -3.93
C ASP A 438 27.36 15.35 -4.70
N GLY A 439 28.50 15.89 -4.25
CA GLY A 439 29.22 17.00 -4.86
C GLY A 439 28.71 18.38 -4.46
N ARG A 440 27.84 18.51 -3.44
CA ARG A 440 27.47 19.80 -2.86
C ARG A 440 28.65 20.34 -2.07
N SER A 441 29.07 21.57 -2.33
CA SER A 441 30.21 22.20 -1.70
C SER A 441 29.83 23.56 -1.10
N VAL A 442 30.32 23.83 0.10
CA VAL A 442 30.18 25.10 0.80
C VAL A 442 31.54 25.61 1.26
N CYS A 443 31.73 26.92 1.22
CA CYS A 443 32.94 27.56 1.64
C CYS A 443 32.63 28.61 2.72
N VAL A 444 33.44 28.65 3.76
CA VAL A 444 33.41 29.65 4.84
C VAL A 444 34.79 30.22 5.11
N LYS A 445 34.84 31.47 5.51
CA LYS A 445 36.06 32.20 5.90
C LYS A 445 36.04 32.52 7.38
N SER A 446 37.19 32.52 8.05
CA SER A 446 37.30 32.99 9.42
C SER A 446 36.99 34.49 9.48
N GLU A 447 36.44 34.97 10.59
CA GLU A 447 36.31 36.43 10.84
C GLU A 447 37.67 37.03 11.19
N ALA A 448 38.49 36.33 11.98
CA ALA A 448 39.83 36.73 12.33
C ALA A 448 40.83 36.48 11.19
N ILE A 449 41.76 37.36 10.98
CA ILE A 449 42.91 37.20 10.10
C ILE A 449 43.94 36.30 10.81
N CYS A 450 44.55 35.39 10.06
CA CYS A 450 45.62 34.53 10.58
C CYS A 450 46.89 35.40 10.84
N GLU A 451 47.42 35.33 12.04
CA GLU A 451 48.57 36.10 12.45
C GLU A 451 49.82 35.17 12.50
N LYS A 452 51.02 35.80 12.50
CA LYS A 452 52.26 35.08 12.81
C LYS A 452 52.33 34.78 14.31
N ALA A 453 52.57 33.51 14.69
CA ALA A 453 52.63 33.11 16.09
C ALA A 453 53.80 33.78 16.82
N ARG A 454 53.54 34.31 18.01
CA ARG A 454 54.56 34.95 18.88
C ARG A 454 55.30 33.89 19.75
N THR A 455 54.66 32.78 20.05
CA THR A 455 55.22 31.74 20.93
C THR A 455 55.18 30.37 20.23
N ALA A 456 53.98 29.80 19.99
CA ALA A 456 53.83 28.51 19.36
C ALA A 456 52.80 28.57 18.23
N PRO A 457 53.16 28.12 17.00
CA PRO A 457 52.20 28.06 15.89
C PRO A 457 51.10 27.05 16.14
N LEU A 458 50.00 27.19 15.44
CA LEU A 458 48.91 26.22 15.52
C LEU A 458 49.22 24.95 14.73
N ALA A 459 49.45 23.87 15.45
CA ALA A 459 49.76 22.56 14.85
C ALA A 459 48.57 22.00 14.08
N ILE A 460 48.83 21.31 12.94
CA ILE A 460 47.82 20.68 12.10
C ILE A 460 47.01 19.66 12.89
N GLU A 461 47.59 18.88 13.77
CA GLU A 461 46.92 17.88 14.63
C GLU A 461 45.86 18.54 15.55
N ARG A 462 46.12 19.78 15.97
CA ARG A 462 45.19 20.54 16.79
C ARG A 462 44.03 21.10 15.95
N ILE A 463 44.28 21.55 14.71
CA ILE A 463 43.28 21.96 13.76
C ILE A 463 42.38 20.76 13.45
N ASP A 464 42.98 19.62 13.07
CA ASP A 464 42.29 18.37 12.77
C ASP A 464 41.35 17.93 13.92
N THR A 465 41.88 17.90 15.15
CA THR A 465 41.11 17.54 16.35
C THR A 465 39.86 18.48 16.54
N GLN A 466 39.96 19.76 16.18
CA GLN A 466 38.82 20.68 16.31
C GLN A 466 37.79 20.52 15.18
N LEU A 467 38.23 20.31 13.95
CA LEU A 467 37.34 20.18 12.79
C LEU A 467 36.57 18.83 12.83
N HIS A 468 37.17 17.75 13.33
CA HIS A 468 36.50 16.45 13.51
C HIS A 468 35.49 16.40 14.67
N LYS A 469 35.27 17.47 15.43
CA LYS A 469 34.26 17.50 16.49
C LYS A 469 32.85 17.68 15.94
N THR A 470 32.31 16.65 15.31
CA THR A 470 31.00 16.68 14.61
C THR A 470 29.91 15.89 15.32
N LYS A 471 30.10 15.42 16.57
CA LYS A 471 29.19 14.51 17.28
C LYS A 471 27.74 14.93 17.26
N ASP A 472 27.45 16.24 17.43
CA ASP A 472 26.10 16.81 17.52
C ASP A 472 25.54 17.27 16.16
N THR A 473 26.15 16.84 15.06
CA THR A 473 25.74 17.18 13.69
C THR A 473 25.44 15.89 12.89
N PRO A 474 24.68 15.95 11.81
CA PRO A 474 24.47 14.80 10.92
C PRO A 474 25.71 14.40 10.10
N PHE A 475 26.84 15.10 10.23
CA PHE A 475 28.01 14.95 9.38
C PHE A 475 29.18 14.24 10.06
N ASN A 476 30.03 13.60 9.24
CA ASN A 476 31.27 12.99 9.66
C ASN A 476 32.37 13.30 8.63
N PHE A 477 33.47 13.96 9.03
CA PHE A 477 34.60 14.13 8.15
C PHE A 477 35.35 12.82 7.96
N ILE A 478 35.42 12.33 6.71
CA ILE A 478 36.26 11.19 6.34
C ILE A 478 37.70 11.61 6.15
N HIS A 479 37.90 12.76 5.50
CA HIS A 479 39.22 13.31 5.18
C HIS A 479 39.15 14.82 5.10
N ILE A 480 40.21 15.47 5.61
CA ILE A 480 40.42 16.93 5.46
C ILE A 480 41.84 17.14 4.89
N GLU A 481 41.93 17.83 3.76
CA GLU A 481 43.17 18.30 3.19
C GLU A 481 43.58 19.60 3.88
N TYR A 482 44.85 19.71 4.30
CA TYR A 482 45.38 20.87 5.00
C TYR A 482 46.42 21.61 4.16
N GLN A 483 46.20 22.90 3.95
CA GLN A 483 47.16 23.84 3.35
C GLN A 483 47.42 24.94 4.38
N VAL A 484 48.40 24.71 5.27
CA VAL A 484 48.67 25.57 6.43
C VAL A 484 50.07 26.16 6.28
N GLU A 485 50.16 27.48 6.23
CA GLU A 485 51.43 28.18 6.25
C GLU A 485 52.14 28.02 7.61
N GLU A 486 53.43 27.68 7.54
CA GLU A 486 54.22 27.42 8.74
C GLU A 486 54.40 28.71 9.58
N GLY A 487 54.20 28.58 10.91
CA GLY A 487 54.28 29.71 11.82
C GLY A 487 52.98 30.50 11.98
N GLY A 488 51.91 30.11 11.32
CA GLY A 488 50.58 30.75 11.46
C GLY A 488 49.85 30.37 12.75
N ILE A 489 48.99 31.29 13.23
CA ILE A 489 48.06 31.03 14.35
C ILE A 489 46.67 31.60 14.03
N LEU A 490 45.67 30.83 14.45
CA LEU A 490 44.24 31.24 14.43
C LEU A 490 43.61 30.83 15.77
N PRO A 491 42.75 31.66 16.37
CA PRO A 491 42.06 31.27 17.60
C PRO A 491 41.22 29.98 17.42
N ILE A 492 41.28 29.07 18.41
CA ILE A 492 40.49 27.81 18.39
C ILE A 492 38.98 28.10 18.27
N ARG A 493 38.52 29.25 18.81
CA ARG A 493 37.11 29.67 18.67
C ARG A 493 36.73 29.85 17.19
N GLU A 494 37.61 30.44 16.40
CA GLU A 494 37.38 30.64 14.96
C GLU A 494 37.25 29.29 14.22
N LEU A 495 38.16 28.34 14.47
CA LEU A 495 38.07 27.00 13.88
C LEU A 495 36.71 26.32 14.20
N ASN A 496 36.27 26.43 15.45
CA ASN A 496 34.99 25.85 15.88
C ASN A 496 33.80 26.59 15.24
N GLN A 497 33.90 27.90 15.02
CA GLN A 497 32.87 28.68 14.36
C GLN A 497 32.81 28.31 12.88
N MET A 498 33.95 28.31 12.16
CA MET A 498 34.03 27.93 10.75
C MET A 498 33.43 26.53 10.53
N ARG A 499 33.77 25.55 11.38
CA ARG A 499 33.19 24.20 11.30
C ARG A 499 31.65 24.26 11.41
N ARG A 500 31.11 24.95 12.43
CA ARG A 500 29.64 25.08 12.60
C ARG A 500 29.00 25.73 11.39
N ASP A 501 29.53 26.85 10.95
CA ASP A 501 28.97 27.63 9.82
C ASP A 501 29.03 26.82 8.51
N ALA A 502 30.10 26.08 8.26
CA ALA A 502 30.24 25.23 7.09
C ALA A 502 29.21 24.08 7.11
N LEU A 503 29.11 23.38 8.25
CA LEU A 503 28.15 22.27 8.37
C LEU A 503 26.69 22.74 8.32
N ASP A 504 26.37 23.90 8.95
CA ASP A 504 25.03 24.51 8.88
C ASP A 504 24.66 24.94 7.46
N LYS A 505 25.63 25.51 6.70
CA LYS A 505 25.42 25.84 5.28
C LYS A 505 25.19 24.57 4.45
N LEU A 506 26.04 23.57 4.61
CA LEU A 506 25.90 22.30 3.88
C LEU A 506 24.56 21.62 4.20
N GLN A 507 24.13 21.65 5.46
CA GLN A 507 22.82 21.13 5.85
C GLN A 507 21.68 21.85 5.12
N LYS A 508 21.73 23.17 4.98
CA LYS A 508 20.74 23.95 4.23
C LYS A 508 20.76 23.63 2.74
N GLU A 509 21.94 23.48 2.14
CA GLU A 509 22.06 23.06 0.73
C GLU A 509 21.47 21.66 0.50
N ARG A 510 21.67 20.73 1.43
CA ARG A 510 21.08 19.38 1.35
C ARG A 510 19.55 19.37 1.49
N MET A 511 18.98 20.30 2.24
CA MET A 511 17.53 20.45 2.36
C MET A 511 16.87 20.85 1.04
N CYS A 512 17.57 21.61 0.17
CA CYS A 512 17.07 22.08 -1.12
C CYS A 512 17.49 21.11 -2.23
N ARG A 513 16.72 20.06 -2.48
CA ARG A 513 17.11 18.99 -3.40
C ARG A 513 16.79 19.29 -4.87
N ASN A 514 15.61 19.81 -5.15
CA ASN A 514 15.08 19.91 -6.51
C ASN A 514 15.10 21.35 -7.08
N GLY A 515 15.63 22.32 -6.34
CA GLY A 515 15.72 23.72 -6.78
C GLY A 515 14.35 24.40 -6.96
N LYS A 516 14.33 25.48 -7.76
CA LYS A 516 13.08 26.22 -8.03
C LYS A 516 12.25 25.50 -9.08
N ARG A 517 11.12 24.96 -8.68
CA ARG A 517 10.13 24.32 -9.53
C ARG A 517 9.09 25.32 -10.04
N LYS A 518 8.54 25.08 -11.25
CA LYS A 518 7.53 25.96 -11.86
C LYS A 518 6.20 25.23 -11.99
N VAL A 519 5.14 25.81 -11.45
CA VAL A 519 3.76 25.37 -11.64
C VAL A 519 3.31 25.79 -13.03
N GLN A 520 2.65 24.90 -13.76
CA GLN A 520 2.06 25.15 -15.07
C GLN A 520 0.52 25.15 -14.98
N GLU A 521 -0.13 25.74 -15.97
CA GLU A 521 -1.58 25.65 -16.12
C GLU A 521 -1.96 24.32 -16.78
N ALA A 522 -2.99 23.65 -16.23
CA ALA A 522 -3.53 22.45 -16.84
C ALA A 522 -4.60 22.81 -17.86
N ALA A 523 -4.44 22.33 -19.08
CA ALA A 523 -5.44 22.50 -20.13
C ALA A 523 -6.53 21.42 -20.01
N PRO A 524 -7.81 21.76 -20.32
CA PRO A 524 -8.86 20.77 -20.43
C PRO A 524 -8.53 19.71 -21.48
N LEU A 525 -8.82 18.45 -21.16
CA LEU A 525 -8.63 17.34 -22.10
C LEU A 525 -9.63 17.45 -23.26
N SER A 526 -9.24 17.04 -24.47
CA SER A 526 -10.17 16.95 -25.60
C SER A 526 -11.13 15.77 -25.40
N ILE A 527 -12.42 16.00 -25.57
CA ILE A 527 -13.47 15.00 -25.46
C ILE A 527 -13.98 14.66 -26.86
N LEU A 528 -13.92 13.39 -27.25
CA LEU A 528 -14.42 12.88 -28.51
C LEU A 528 -15.42 11.76 -28.25
N ILE A 529 -16.69 11.97 -28.54
CA ILE A 529 -17.70 10.93 -28.49
C ILE A 529 -17.78 10.31 -29.89
N THR A 530 -17.36 9.05 -29.99
CA THR A 530 -17.21 8.35 -31.27
C THR A 530 -18.33 7.37 -31.58
N LYS A 531 -19.21 7.09 -30.63
CA LYS A 531 -20.30 6.10 -30.75
C LYS A 531 -21.51 6.55 -29.93
N GLU A 532 -22.69 6.45 -30.54
CA GLU A 532 -23.95 6.58 -29.80
C GLU A 532 -24.17 5.32 -28.97
N MET A 533 -24.61 5.51 -27.73
CA MET A 533 -24.72 4.42 -26.76
C MET A 533 -26.20 4.22 -26.34
N PRO A 534 -26.64 2.96 -26.16
CA PRO A 534 -28.03 2.67 -25.75
C PRO A 534 -28.30 3.11 -24.33
N SER A 535 -29.59 3.29 -24.02
CA SER A 535 -30.06 3.63 -22.65
C SER A 535 -29.89 2.45 -21.68
N LEU A 536 -29.83 1.20 -22.15
CA LEU A 536 -29.65 0.01 -21.30
C LEU A 536 -28.55 -0.90 -21.88
N CYS A 537 -27.57 -1.21 -21.03
CA CYS A 537 -26.57 -2.26 -21.25
C CYS A 537 -26.70 -3.35 -20.19
N VAL A 538 -26.48 -4.61 -20.57
CA VAL A 538 -26.61 -5.75 -19.66
C VAL A 538 -25.33 -6.57 -19.64
N ILE A 539 -24.89 -6.97 -18.46
CA ILE A 539 -23.71 -7.82 -18.23
C ILE A 539 -24.20 -9.21 -17.79
N VAL A 540 -23.67 -10.25 -18.42
CA VAL A 540 -24.07 -11.64 -18.17
C VAL A 540 -22.83 -12.55 -17.98
N HIS A 541 -23.00 -13.63 -17.21
CA HIS A 541 -21.96 -14.61 -16.89
C HIS A 541 -22.28 -16.02 -17.39
N THR A 542 -23.55 -16.31 -17.69
CA THR A 542 -24.01 -17.64 -18.11
C THR A 542 -24.82 -17.60 -19.40
N LYS A 543 -24.94 -18.74 -20.05
CA LYS A 543 -25.73 -18.88 -21.28
C LYS A 543 -27.23 -18.60 -21.04
N ASP A 544 -27.79 -19.09 -19.91
CA ASP A 544 -29.19 -18.83 -19.56
C ASP A 544 -29.50 -17.35 -19.42
N GLN A 545 -28.56 -16.56 -18.84
CA GLN A 545 -28.67 -15.11 -18.70
C GLN A 545 -28.59 -14.42 -20.08
N LEU A 546 -27.67 -14.89 -20.95
CA LEU A 546 -27.53 -14.40 -22.32
C LEU A 546 -28.79 -14.67 -23.13
N ASP A 547 -29.31 -15.90 -23.08
CA ASP A 547 -30.54 -16.30 -23.78
C ASP A 547 -31.75 -15.44 -23.36
N ALA A 548 -31.84 -15.11 -22.07
CA ALA A 548 -32.87 -14.18 -21.57
C ALA A 548 -32.73 -12.75 -22.15
N CYS A 549 -31.50 -12.25 -22.29
CA CYS A 549 -31.24 -10.94 -22.87
C CYS A 549 -31.59 -10.90 -24.36
N LEU A 550 -31.23 -11.93 -25.11
CA LEU A 550 -31.55 -12.07 -26.54
C LEU A 550 -33.05 -12.22 -26.77
N GLU A 551 -33.77 -13.01 -25.93
CA GLU A 551 -35.23 -13.17 -25.96
C GLU A 551 -35.94 -11.81 -25.74
N GLU A 552 -35.43 -10.98 -24.86
CA GLU A 552 -35.96 -9.63 -24.59
C GLU A 552 -35.41 -8.56 -25.57
N GLY A 553 -34.58 -8.91 -26.56
CA GLY A 553 -34.10 -7.98 -27.58
C GLY A 553 -33.18 -6.89 -27.07
N ILE A 554 -32.32 -7.20 -26.10
CA ILE A 554 -31.30 -6.27 -25.62
C ILE A 554 -30.21 -6.08 -26.66
N SER A 555 -29.89 -4.83 -27.00
CA SER A 555 -28.96 -4.48 -28.09
C SER A 555 -27.48 -4.44 -27.68
N HIS A 556 -27.16 -4.38 -26.38
CA HIS A 556 -25.77 -4.36 -25.89
C HIS A 556 -25.64 -5.27 -24.67
N ILE A 557 -25.13 -6.48 -24.95
CA ILE A 557 -24.95 -7.54 -23.96
C ILE A 557 -23.45 -7.80 -23.82
N PHE A 558 -22.91 -7.66 -22.62
CA PHE A 558 -21.49 -7.86 -22.34
C PHE A 558 -21.25 -9.19 -21.64
N VAL A 559 -20.36 -10.02 -22.25
CA VAL A 559 -20.02 -11.36 -21.76
C VAL A 559 -18.57 -11.38 -21.31
N GLU A 560 -18.31 -11.74 -20.06
CA GLU A 560 -16.95 -11.88 -19.53
C GLU A 560 -16.35 -13.27 -19.74
N ASN A 561 -17.19 -14.33 -19.71
CA ASN A 561 -16.74 -15.69 -19.93
C ASN A 561 -16.23 -15.86 -21.36
N GLU A 562 -14.93 -16.14 -21.52
CA GLU A 562 -14.28 -16.20 -22.82
C GLU A 562 -14.83 -17.32 -23.72
N GLN A 563 -15.09 -18.50 -23.12
CA GLN A 563 -15.66 -19.63 -23.88
C GLN A 563 -17.07 -19.29 -24.38
N LEU A 564 -17.92 -18.75 -23.52
CA LEU A 564 -19.27 -18.33 -23.89
C LEU A 564 -19.22 -17.25 -24.97
N TYR A 565 -18.31 -16.25 -24.83
CA TYR A 565 -18.16 -15.21 -25.82
C TYR A 565 -17.72 -15.76 -27.19
N GLU A 566 -16.77 -16.67 -27.26
CA GLU A 566 -16.32 -17.30 -28.53
C GLU A 566 -17.43 -18.10 -29.22
N GLU A 567 -18.39 -18.68 -28.46
CA GLU A 567 -19.56 -19.37 -29.02
C GLU A 567 -20.58 -18.41 -29.67
N VAL A 568 -20.60 -17.13 -29.26
CA VAL A 568 -21.66 -16.17 -29.64
C VAL A 568 -21.12 -14.88 -30.26
N LYS A 569 -19.82 -14.76 -30.51
CA LYS A 569 -19.13 -13.54 -30.97
C LYS A 569 -19.65 -12.99 -32.32
N ASP A 570 -20.29 -13.83 -33.13
CA ASP A 570 -20.88 -13.42 -34.41
C ASP A 570 -22.25 -12.77 -34.25
N ASN A 571 -22.80 -12.70 -33.03
CA ASN A 571 -24.04 -12.01 -32.74
C ASN A 571 -23.76 -10.50 -32.57
N GLU A 572 -24.42 -9.65 -33.35
CA GLU A 572 -24.20 -8.20 -33.40
C GLU A 572 -24.59 -7.45 -32.10
N PHE A 573 -25.31 -8.10 -31.20
CA PHE A 573 -25.73 -7.53 -29.92
C PHE A 573 -24.81 -7.94 -28.77
N VAL A 574 -23.83 -8.82 -29.00
CA VAL A 574 -22.97 -9.41 -27.97
C VAL A 574 -21.56 -8.90 -28.09
N TYR A 575 -21.03 -8.38 -26.98
CA TYR A 575 -19.70 -7.78 -26.91
C TYR A 575 -18.91 -8.39 -25.75
N PRO A 576 -17.56 -8.42 -25.84
CA PRO A 576 -16.73 -8.90 -24.75
C PRO A 576 -16.70 -7.91 -23.58
N ARG A 577 -16.75 -8.44 -22.37
CA ARG A 577 -16.33 -7.73 -21.15
C ARG A 577 -14.94 -8.22 -20.78
N THR A 578 -13.96 -7.33 -20.68
CA THR A 578 -12.60 -7.73 -20.27
C THR A 578 -12.62 -8.25 -18.83
N PRO A 579 -11.85 -9.30 -18.48
CA PRO A 579 -11.73 -9.70 -17.08
C PRO A 579 -11.01 -8.61 -16.27
N ARG A 580 -11.36 -8.48 -14.96
CA ARG A 580 -10.66 -7.54 -14.06
C ARG A 580 -9.17 -7.83 -13.90
N VAL A 581 -8.75 -9.07 -14.09
CA VAL A 581 -7.35 -9.49 -14.07
C VAL A 581 -7.02 -10.09 -15.42
N MET A 582 -6.64 -9.22 -16.35
CA MET A 582 -6.26 -9.58 -17.71
C MET A 582 -4.79 -9.99 -17.72
N LYS A 583 -4.51 -11.18 -18.25
CA LYS A 583 -3.14 -11.71 -18.43
C LYS A 583 -2.72 -11.73 -19.91
N ASP A 584 -3.70 -11.76 -20.81
CA ASP A 584 -3.50 -11.81 -22.25
C ASP A 584 -3.55 -10.41 -22.88
N LYS A 585 -3.21 -10.30 -24.15
CA LYS A 585 -3.34 -9.04 -24.89
C LYS A 585 -4.80 -8.71 -25.18
N TYR A 586 -5.15 -7.43 -25.09
CA TYR A 586 -6.47 -6.95 -25.48
C TYR A 586 -6.72 -7.11 -26.98
N LYS A 587 -7.95 -7.50 -27.32
CA LYS A 587 -8.44 -7.48 -28.69
C LYS A 587 -8.88 -6.04 -29.06
N GLU A 588 -8.56 -5.57 -30.28
CA GLU A 588 -8.96 -4.25 -30.78
C GLU A 588 -10.44 -4.27 -31.23
N THR A 589 -11.34 -4.59 -30.32
CA THR A 589 -12.80 -4.66 -30.55
C THR A 589 -13.52 -3.81 -29.50
N PHE A 590 -14.73 -3.33 -29.84
CA PHE A 590 -15.57 -2.66 -28.85
C PHE A 590 -15.82 -3.59 -27.66
N SER A 591 -15.55 -3.11 -26.46
CA SER A 591 -15.56 -3.91 -25.24
C SER A 591 -15.99 -3.09 -24.03
N LEU A 592 -16.46 -3.76 -22.99
CA LEU A 592 -16.60 -3.19 -21.64
C LEU A 592 -15.29 -3.43 -20.89
N ILE A 593 -14.60 -2.34 -20.55
CA ILE A 593 -13.26 -2.37 -19.93
C ILE A 593 -13.35 -2.27 -18.42
N GLN A 594 -12.68 -3.19 -17.71
CA GLN A 594 -12.72 -3.28 -16.26
C GLN A 594 -11.45 -2.81 -15.55
N GLU A 595 -10.37 -2.51 -16.28
CA GLU A 595 -9.08 -2.14 -15.66
C GLU A 595 -8.25 -1.22 -16.58
N THR A 596 -7.22 -0.58 -15.99
CA THR A 596 -6.47 0.52 -16.63
C THR A 596 -5.72 0.12 -17.90
N GLY A 597 -5.21 -1.11 -17.99
CA GLY A 597 -4.51 -1.58 -19.19
C GLY A 597 -5.40 -1.63 -20.43
N GLY A 598 -6.71 -1.85 -20.24
CA GLY A 598 -7.69 -1.82 -21.31
C GLY A 598 -7.86 -0.45 -21.98
N LEU A 599 -7.47 0.63 -21.28
CA LEU A 599 -7.48 1.99 -21.85
C LEU A 599 -6.43 2.18 -22.97
N SER A 600 -5.52 1.23 -23.14
CA SER A 600 -4.58 1.20 -24.28
C SER A 600 -5.20 0.82 -25.61
N ILE A 601 -6.44 0.30 -25.62
CA ILE A 601 -7.19 -0.06 -26.83
C ILE A 601 -7.51 1.20 -27.64
N LYS A 602 -7.33 1.12 -28.98
CA LYS A 602 -7.57 2.28 -29.88
C LYS A 602 -9.01 2.39 -30.33
N THR A 603 -9.80 1.33 -30.21
CA THR A 603 -11.23 1.34 -30.56
C THR A 603 -12.06 1.95 -29.42
N SER A 604 -13.29 2.39 -29.75
CA SER A 604 -14.24 2.85 -28.72
C SER A 604 -14.52 1.78 -27.68
N MET A 605 -14.73 2.18 -26.43
CA MET A 605 -14.99 1.27 -25.32
C MET A 605 -16.02 1.84 -24.33
N LEU A 606 -16.73 0.97 -23.62
CA LEU A 606 -17.48 1.32 -22.43
C LEU A 606 -16.59 1.07 -21.19
N CYS A 607 -16.53 2.02 -20.27
CA CYS A 607 -15.78 1.92 -19.03
C CYS A 607 -16.68 1.45 -17.88
N ASP A 608 -16.27 0.36 -17.21
CA ASP A 608 -17.03 -0.28 -16.13
C ASP A 608 -16.84 0.43 -14.79
N THR A 609 -17.71 0.13 -13.83
CA THR A 609 -17.70 0.61 -12.44
C THR A 609 -16.37 0.37 -11.72
N SER A 610 -15.63 -0.68 -12.10
CA SER A 610 -14.33 -1.06 -11.52
C SER A 610 -13.18 -0.08 -11.83
N LEU A 611 -13.36 0.82 -12.81
CA LEU A 611 -12.43 1.93 -13.05
C LEU A 611 -12.59 3.07 -12.04
N ASN A 612 -13.52 2.94 -11.10
CA ASN A 612 -13.69 3.84 -9.94
C ASN A 612 -13.83 5.32 -10.32
N MET A 613 -14.67 5.63 -11.31
CA MET A 613 -14.97 7.00 -11.70
C MET A 613 -15.82 7.71 -10.62
N THR A 614 -15.20 8.62 -9.89
CA THR A 614 -15.79 9.35 -8.74
C THR A 614 -15.74 10.87 -8.89
N ASN A 615 -15.21 11.38 -10.03
CA ASN A 615 -15.16 12.81 -10.32
C ASN A 615 -15.14 13.07 -11.84
N SER A 616 -15.43 14.30 -12.22
CA SER A 616 -15.52 14.71 -13.62
C SER A 616 -14.18 14.73 -14.36
N TYR A 617 -13.07 14.82 -13.64
CA TYR A 617 -11.74 14.77 -14.25
C TYR A 617 -11.36 13.33 -14.64
N THR A 618 -11.70 12.35 -13.80
CA THR A 618 -11.58 10.93 -14.17
C THR A 618 -12.49 10.60 -15.35
N ALA A 619 -13.73 11.10 -15.36
CA ALA A 619 -14.61 10.95 -16.50
C ALA A 619 -13.98 11.52 -17.79
N ALA A 620 -13.48 12.76 -17.74
CA ALA A 620 -12.82 13.41 -18.87
C ALA A 620 -11.59 12.64 -19.35
N PHE A 621 -10.80 12.13 -18.42
CA PHE A 621 -9.65 11.28 -18.74
C PHE A 621 -10.08 10.01 -19.52
N LEU A 622 -11.14 9.34 -19.08
CA LEU A 622 -11.65 8.15 -19.75
C LEU A 622 -12.19 8.46 -21.17
N PHE A 623 -12.97 9.54 -21.31
CA PHE A 623 -13.47 9.97 -22.63
C PHE A 623 -12.32 10.42 -23.57
N HIS A 624 -11.26 11.03 -23.04
CA HIS A 624 -10.07 11.37 -23.81
C HIS A 624 -9.36 10.13 -24.35
N HIS A 625 -9.46 9.00 -23.64
CA HIS A 625 -8.92 7.70 -24.01
C HIS A 625 -9.97 6.78 -24.67
N ASN A 626 -10.80 7.32 -25.57
CA ASN A 626 -11.76 6.62 -26.42
C ASN A 626 -12.96 5.96 -25.71
N ALA A 627 -13.26 6.30 -24.45
CA ALA A 627 -14.53 5.88 -23.87
C ALA A 627 -15.69 6.49 -24.67
N CYS A 628 -16.71 5.70 -24.97
CA CYS A 628 -17.98 6.16 -25.54
C CYS A 628 -19.09 6.19 -24.47
N GLY A 629 -18.82 5.65 -23.29
CA GLY A 629 -19.65 5.70 -22.10
C GLY A 629 -18.83 5.32 -20.86
N VAL A 630 -19.20 5.87 -19.70
CA VAL A 630 -18.50 5.65 -18.45
C VAL A 630 -19.48 5.35 -17.33
N ALA A 631 -19.26 4.25 -16.61
CA ALA A 631 -20.07 3.91 -15.45
C ALA A 631 -19.58 4.65 -14.19
N PHE A 632 -20.53 5.15 -13.40
CA PHE A 632 -20.22 5.67 -12.07
C PHE A 632 -19.66 4.57 -11.16
N SER A 633 -18.80 4.94 -10.24
CA SER A 633 -18.38 4.04 -9.17
C SER A 633 -19.59 3.58 -8.35
N LEU A 634 -19.60 2.31 -7.93
CA LEU A 634 -20.63 1.78 -7.02
C LEU A 634 -20.60 2.44 -5.64
N GLU A 635 -19.52 3.15 -5.30
CA GLU A 635 -19.39 3.91 -4.05
C GLU A 635 -20.01 5.31 -4.13
N SER A 636 -20.37 5.79 -5.34
CA SER A 636 -20.95 7.13 -5.52
C SER A 636 -22.45 7.13 -5.22
N SER A 637 -22.89 8.09 -4.41
CA SER A 637 -24.31 8.40 -4.19
C SER A 637 -24.92 9.10 -5.40
N LEU A 638 -26.25 9.17 -5.46
CA LEU A 638 -26.95 9.89 -6.54
C LEU A 638 -26.59 11.39 -6.59
N ASP A 639 -26.41 12.02 -5.43
CA ASP A 639 -26.04 13.43 -5.36
C ASP A 639 -24.61 13.65 -5.89
N GLU A 640 -23.66 12.79 -5.53
CA GLU A 640 -22.31 12.81 -6.11
C GLU A 640 -22.32 12.58 -7.63
N CYS A 641 -23.15 11.67 -8.14
CA CYS A 641 -23.33 11.47 -9.59
C CYS A 641 -23.80 12.76 -10.28
N LYS A 642 -24.77 13.48 -9.69
CA LYS A 642 -25.25 14.78 -10.21
C LYS A 642 -24.15 15.85 -10.20
N GLU A 643 -23.39 15.93 -9.12
CA GLU A 643 -22.24 16.85 -9.02
C GLU A 643 -21.22 16.59 -10.12
N ILE A 644 -20.86 15.33 -10.37
CA ILE A 644 -19.95 14.92 -11.44
C ILE A 644 -20.47 15.35 -12.81
N MET A 645 -21.75 15.05 -13.12
CA MET A 645 -22.35 15.43 -14.41
C MET A 645 -22.39 16.95 -14.61
N ASN A 646 -22.78 17.70 -13.58
CA ASN A 646 -22.85 19.15 -13.62
C ASN A 646 -21.45 19.78 -13.80
N ALA A 647 -20.45 19.30 -13.06
CA ALA A 647 -19.08 19.77 -13.18
C ALA A 647 -18.48 19.44 -14.55
N PHE A 648 -18.76 18.24 -15.07
CA PHE A 648 -18.34 17.84 -16.41
C PHE A 648 -18.95 18.76 -17.48
N TYR A 649 -20.27 18.94 -17.45
CA TYR A 649 -20.97 19.83 -18.38
C TYR A 649 -20.48 21.28 -18.29
N LYS A 650 -20.29 21.80 -17.08
CA LYS A 650 -19.76 23.15 -16.86
C LYS A 650 -18.38 23.35 -17.51
N ARG A 651 -17.53 22.32 -17.47
CA ARG A 651 -16.15 22.38 -17.98
C ARG A 651 -16.06 22.16 -19.48
N TYR A 652 -16.83 21.23 -20.02
CA TYR A 652 -16.72 20.78 -21.42
C TYR A 652 -17.87 21.21 -22.31
N GLN A 653 -18.96 21.77 -21.78
CA GLN A 653 -20.16 22.21 -22.51
C GLN A 653 -20.74 21.12 -23.43
N THR A 654 -20.61 19.86 -23.02
CA THR A 654 -21.10 18.69 -23.75
C THR A 654 -21.71 17.68 -22.79
N GLN A 655 -22.74 16.96 -23.25
CA GLN A 655 -23.30 15.83 -22.54
C GLN A 655 -22.65 14.55 -23.04
N VAL A 656 -22.41 13.60 -22.13
CA VAL A 656 -21.78 12.32 -22.42
C VAL A 656 -22.55 11.19 -21.74
N PRO A 657 -22.49 9.95 -22.26
CA PRO A 657 -23.16 8.81 -21.66
C PRO A 657 -22.52 8.40 -20.32
N PHE A 658 -23.17 8.80 -19.22
CA PHE A 658 -22.86 8.31 -17.88
C PHE A 658 -23.80 7.18 -17.51
N TYR A 659 -23.27 6.01 -17.18
CA TYR A 659 -24.03 4.82 -16.83
C TYR A 659 -24.20 4.67 -15.32
N TYR A 660 -25.44 4.47 -14.90
CA TYR A 660 -25.80 4.19 -13.50
C TYR A 660 -26.25 2.73 -13.36
N THR A 661 -25.73 2.02 -12.36
CA THR A 661 -26.09 0.62 -12.11
C THR A 661 -27.45 0.54 -11.40
N ILE A 662 -28.48 0.09 -12.11
CA ILE A 662 -29.85 -0.03 -11.60
C ILE A 662 -30.19 -1.41 -11.05
N TYR A 663 -29.45 -2.44 -11.48
CA TYR A 663 -29.61 -3.79 -10.96
C TYR A 663 -28.25 -4.49 -10.93
N SER A 664 -27.88 -5.00 -9.76
CA SER A 664 -26.70 -5.88 -9.60
C SER A 664 -26.72 -6.57 -8.24
N ARG A 665 -26.06 -7.71 -8.16
CA ARG A 665 -25.53 -8.20 -6.90
C ARG A 665 -24.06 -7.78 -6.84
N ASP A 666 -23.83 -6.65 -6.15
CA ASP A 666 -22.55 -5.95 -6.21
C ASP A 666 -21.37 -6.86 -5.80
N GLU A 667 -20.28 -6.81 -6.56
CA GLU A 667 -19.05 -7.52 -6.23
C GLU A 667 -18.29 -6.74 -5.15
N LEU A 668 -18.18 -7.33 -3.96
CA LEU A 668 -17.54 -6.73 -2.79
C LEU A 668 -16.04 -6.91 -2.76
N MET A 669 -15.55 -8.07 -3.23
CA MET A 669 -14.13 -8.41 -3.28
C MET A 669 -13.82 -9.30 -4.49
N LEU A 670 -12.65 -9.08 -5.07
CA LEU A 670 -12.01 -10.01 -6.00
C LEU A 670 -10.72 -10.53 -5.36
N THR A 671 -10.53 -11.84 -5.29
CA THR A 671 -9.36 -12.44 -4.61
C THR A 671 -8.78 -13.63 -5.37
N GLU A 672 -7.45 -13.75 -5.36
CA GLU A 672 -6.71 -14.94 -5.78
C GLU A 672 -6.83 -16.10 -4.77
N TYR A 673 -7.25 -15.80 -3.55
CA TYR A 673 -7.48 -16.80 -2.52
C TYR A 673 -8.85 -17.46 -2.67
N CYS A 674 -8.88 -18.80 -2.66
CA CYS A 674 -10.12 -19.55 -2.71
C CYS A 674 -10.46 -20.14 -1.34
N PRO A 675 -11.44 -19.58 -0.61
CA PRO A 675 -11.86 -20.11 0.68
C PRO A 675 -12.52 -21.49 0.57
N ILE A 676 -13.13 -21.80 -0.57
CA ILE A 676 -13.78 -23.10 -0.83
C ILE A 676 -12.74 -24.21 -0.76
N ASN A 677 -11.68 -24.11 -1.55
CA ASN A 677 -10.62 -25.11 -1.57
C ASN A 677 -9.89 -25.20 -0.22
N ALA A 678 -9.59 -24.03 0.38
CA ALA A 678 -8.86 -23.99 1.65
C ALA A 678 -9.62 -24.68 2.79
N VAL A 679 -10.94 -24.50 2.87
CA VAL A 679 -11.77 -25.08 3.94
C VAL A 679 -12.13 -26.55 3.64
N GLU A 680 -12.54 -26.88 2.40
CA GLU A 680 -13.05 -28.21 2.07
C GLU A 680 -11.94 -29.25 1.87
N LEU A 681 -10.79 -28.85 1.30
CA LEU A 681 -9.68 -29.75 0.98
C LEU A 681 -8.39 -29.46 1.74
N GLY A 682 -8.28 -28.35 2.45
CA GLY A 682 -7.02 -27.91 3.05
C GLY A 682 -5.87 -27.78 2.02
N SER A 683 -6.19 -27.50 0.75
CA SER A 683 -5.26 -27.63 -0.37
C SER A 683 -4.83 -26.27 -0.94
N THR A 684 -3.64 -26.25 -1.54
CA THR A 684 -3.14 -25.13 -2.32
C THR A 684 -3.41 -25.26 -3.83
N LYS A 685 -3.95 -26.41 -4.27
CA LYS A 685 -4.17 -26.69 -5.70
C LYS A 685 -5.29 -25.85 -6.27
N ARG A 686 -5.04 -25.22 -7.41
CA ARG A 686 -6.06 -24.61 -8.27
C ARG A 686 -6.76 -25.69 -9.13
N ASN A 687 -7.92 -25.36 -9.68
CA ASN A 687 -8.73 -26.27 -10.52
C ASN A 687 -9.17 -27.55 -9.81
N CYS A 688 -9.57 -27.46 -8.53
CA CYS A 688 -10.05 -28.61 -7.76
C CYS A 688 -11.44 -29.12 -8.18
N GLY A 689 -12.21 -28.34 -8.94
CA GLY A 689 -13.53 -28.71 -9.45
C GLY A 689 -14.71 -28.59 -8.49
N LEU A 690 -14.48 -28.18 -7.22
CA LEU A 690 -15.52 -28.10 -6.18
C LEU A 690 -16.65 -27.12 -6.52
N CYS A 691 -16.33 -26.01 -7.15
CA CYS A 691 -17.26 -24.94 -7.50
C CYS A 691 -17.93 -25.13 -8.88
N ARG A 692 -17.73 -26.30 -9.53
CA ARG A 692 -18.35 -26.63 -10.82
C ARG A 692 -19.71 -27.29 -10.64
N GLY A 693 -20.57 -27.13 -11.63
CA GLY A 693 -21.91 -27.72 -11.64
C GLY A 693 -22.89 -26.99 -10.69
N ASN A 694 -23.83 -27.75 -10.12
CA ASN A 694 -24.93 -27.20 -9.31
C ASN A 694 -24.58 -26.93 -7.84
N THR A 695 -23.28 -26.89 -7.48
CA THR A 695 -22.86 -26.62 -6.10
C THR A 695 -22.63 -25.12 -5.92
N LYS A 696 -23.36 -24.52 -4.98
CA LYS A 696 -23.23 -23.10 -4.62
C LYS A 696 -22.52 -22.97 -3.27
N TYR A 697 -21.71 -21.92 -3.12
CA TYR A 697 -21.03 -21.62 -1.87
C TYR A 697 -21.31 -20.19 -1.43
N ALA A 698 -21.32 -19.96 -0.11
CA ALA A 698 -21.44 -18.64 0.46
C ALA A 698 -20.61 -18.50 1.75
N LEU A 699 -20.09 -17.31 2.01
CA LEU A 699 -19.60 -16.94 3.33
C LEU A 699 -20.76 -16.40 4.15
N VAL A 700 -20.81 -16.77 5.42
CA VAL A 700 -21.83 -16.29 6.36
C VAL A 700 -21.13 -15.60 7.53
N ASP A 701 -21.48 -14.34 7.77
CA ASP A 701 -20.95 -13.56 8.88
C ASP A 701 -21.67 -13.83 10.22
N MET A 702 -21.21 -13.21 11.29
CA MET A 702 -21.80 -13.35 12.62
C MET A 702 -23.22 -12.77 12.73
N LYS A 703 -23.62 -11.91 11.78
CA LYS A 703 -24.97 -11.35 11.68
C LYS A 703 -25.88 -12.20 10.81
N LYS A 704 -25.38 -13.33 10.29
CA LYS A 704 -26.09 -14.25 9.38
C LYS A 704 -26.35 -13.68 7.97
N HIS A 705 -25.61 -12.65 7.55
CA HIS A 705 -25.62 -12.25 6.15
C HIS A 705 -24.90 -13.32 5.32
N ARG A 706 -25.50 -13.71 4.21
CA ARG A 706 -25.01 -14.77 3.33
C ARG A 706 -24.43 -14.17 2.05
N TYR A 707 -23.12 -14.12 1.92
CA TYR A 707 -22.34 -13.57 0.80
C TYR A 707 -22.06 -14.68 -0.21
N PRO A 708 -22.77 -14.74 -1.37
CA PRO A 708 -22.49 -15.74 -2.40
C PRO A 708 -21.08 -15.63 -2.95
N LEU A 709 -20.49 -16.77 -3.30
CA LEU A 709 -19.19 -16.87 -3.93
C LEU A 709 -19.34 -17.24 -5.41
N LEU A 710 -18.77 -16.41 -6.28
CA LEU A 710 -18.68 -16.67 -7.72
C LEU A 710 -17.21 -16.88 -8.08
N THR A 711 -16.91 -17.99 -8.77
CA THR A 711 -15.54 -18.33 -9.17
C THR A 711 -15.39 -18.19 -10.68
N ASP A 712 -14.24 -17.70 -11.12
CA ASP A 712 -13.88 -17.66 -12.53
C ASP A 712 -13.08 -18.92 -12.97
N GLU A 713 -12.77 -19.00 -14.25
CA GLU A 713 -12.02 -20.12 -14.85
C GLU A 713 -10.58 -20.24 -14.33
N LYS A 714 -10.02 -19.14 -13.82
CA LYS A 714 -8.68 -19.06 -13.23
C LYS A 714 -8.69 -19.32 -11.71
N CYS A 715 -9.84 -19.75 -11.14
CA CYS A 715 -10.07 -20.00 -9.71
C CYS A 715 -9.93 -18.75 -8.82
N ARG A 716 -10.11 -17.55 -9.36
CA ARG A 716 -10.30 -16.33 -8.56
C ARG A 716 -11.73 -16.32 -8.04
N VAL A 717 -11.89 -15.75 -6.84
CA VAL A 717 -13.19 -15.74 -6.17
C VAL A 717 -13.69 -14.32 -6.05
N ARG A 718 -14.92 -14.10 -6.47
CA ARG A 718 -15.71 -12.88 -6.23
C ARG A 718 -16.63 -13.13 -5.07
N ILE A 719 -16.56 -12.28 -4.06
CA ILE A 719 -17.50 -12.29 -2.93
C ILE A 719 -18.58 -11.28 -3.26
N LEU A 720 -19.81 -11.75 -3.42
CA LEU A 720 -20.94 -10.92 -3.80
C LEU A 720 -21.68 -10.39 -2.57
N HIS A 721 -22.37 -9.26 -2.73
CA HIS A 721 -23.22 -8.69 -1.68
C HIS A 721 -24.35 -9.63 -1.31
N TYR A 722 -24.73 -9.67 -0.03
CA TYR A 722 -25.84 -10.50 0.45
C TYR A 722 -27.19 -10.03 -0.09
N ASP A 723 -27.39 -8.72 -0.34
CA ASP A 723 -28.57 -8.14 -0.96
C ASP A 723 -28.31 -7.79 -2.43
N VAL A 724 -29.41 -7.65 -3.18
CA VAL A 724 -29.42 -7.19 -4.56
C VAL A 724 -29.70 -5.67 -4.57
N ARG A 725 -28.83 -4.90 -5.27
CA ARG A 725 -29.17 -3.54 -5.66
C ARG A 725 -30.31 -3.59 -6.68
N ASN A 726 -31.39 -2.92 -6.41
CA ASN A 726 -32.54 -2.88 -7.33
C ASN A 726 -33.18 -1.48 -7.33
N GLU A 727 -32.74 -0.66 -8.28
CA GLU A 727 -33.19 0.73 -8.48
C GLU A 727 -34.11 0.87 -9.69
N ILE A 728 -34.66 -0.24 -10.23
CA ILE A 728 -35.47 -0.22 -11.45
C ILE A 728 -36.74 0.65 -11.30
N ASP A 729 -37.32 0.62 -10.12
CA ASP A 729 -38.52 1.45 -9.86
C ASP A 729 -38.22 2.95 -9.77
N ASN A 730 -36.91 3.30 -9.63
CA ASN A 730 -36.43 4.67 -9.54
C ASN A 730 -35.95 5.23 -10.88
N ILE A 731 -36.08 4.50 -12.02
CA ILE A 731 -35.60 4.93 -13.35
C ILE A 731 -36.16 6.33 -13.70
N SER A 732 -37.46 6.60 -13.56
CA SER A 732 -38.01 7.92 -13.88
C SER A 732 -37.39 9.04 -13.02
N MET A 733 -37.18 8.80 -11.73
CA MET A 733 -36.50 9.76 -10.85
C MET A 733 -35.04 9.96 -11.26
N LEU A 734 -34.34 8.92 -11.71
CA LEU A 734 -32.98 9.01 -12.22
C LEU A 734 -32.92 9.83 -13.51
N GLN A 735 -33.89 9.65 -14.43
CA GLN A 735 -34.02 10.43 -15.67
C GLN A 735 -34.32 11.90 -15.42
N GLU A 736 -35.21 12.21 -14.47
CA GLU A 736 -35.45 13.58 -13.99
C GLU A 736 -34.18 14.26 -13.44
N ASN A 737 -33.24 13.46 -12.93
CA ASN A 737 -31.94 13.94 -12.46
C ASN A 737 -30.86 13.89 -13.55
N GLY A 738 -31.22 13.66 -14.84
CA GLY A 738 -30.30 13.70 -15.98
C GLY A 738 -29.55 12.40 -16.27
N ILE A 739 -29.87 11.29 -15.59
CA ILE A 739 -29.27 9.98 -15.82
C ILE A 739 -30.15 9.18 -16.79
N HIS A 740 -29.69 8.99 -18.03
CA HIS A 740 -30.41 8.33 -19.11
C HIS A 740 -29.82 7.02 -19.58
N HIS A 741 -28.68 6.61 -19.02
CA HIS A 741 -27.98 5.37 -19.36
C HIS A 741 -27.83 4.46 -18.15
N PHE A 742 -28.16 3.19 -18.29
CA PHE A 742 -28.31 2.25 -17.19
C PHE A 742 -27.53 0.95 -17.44
N LEU A 743 -26.99 0.38 -16.36
CA LEU A 743 -26.36 -0.94 -16.35
C LEU A 743 -27.19 -1.90 -15.50
N CYS A 744 -27.41 -3.12 -16.04
CA CYS A 744 -27.86 -4.30 -15.30
C CYS A 744 -26.76 -5.35 -15.31
N THR A 745 -26.44 -5.92 -14.14
CA THR A 745 -25.45 -7.00 -14.03
C THR A 745 -26.10 -8.23 -13.41
N PHE A 746 -26.23 -9.29 -14.19
CA PHE A 746 -26.63 -10.60 -13.69
C PHE A 746 -25.42 -11.40 -13.27
N THR A 747 -25.49 -12.09 -12.13
CA THR A 747 -24.38 -12.87 -11.56
C THR A 747 -24.78 -14.33 -11.30
N ILE A 748 -25.76 -14.55 -10.39
CA ILE A 748 -26.22 -15.89 -9.96
C ILE A 748 -27.70 -16.12 -10.31
N GLU A 749 -28.33 -15.17 -10.95
CA GLU A 749 -29.73 -15.20 -11.39
C GLU A 749 -29.93 -16.26 -12.47
N ASP A 750 -31.04 -17.00 -12.41
CA ASP A 750 -31.48 -17.91 -13.46
C ASP A 750 -32.21 -17.16 -14.60
N LYS A 751 -32.54 -17.90 -15.68
CA LYS A 751 -33.20 -17.31 -16.85
C LYS A 751 -34.53 -16.61 -16.53
N VAL A 752 -35.34 -17.20 -15.63
CA VAL A 752 -36.66 -16.66 -15.25
C VAL A 752 -36.51 -15.34 -14.50
N GLN A 753 -35.59 -15.29 -13.55
CA GLN A 753 -35.28 -14.08 -12.79
C GLN A 753 -34.75 -12.96 -13.72
N CYS A 754 -33.88 -13.31 -14.69
CA CYS A 754 -33.38 -12.35 -15.67
C CYS A 754 -34.52 -11.78 -16.53
N LEU A 755 -35.42 -12.62 -17.04
CA LEU A 755 -36.56 -12.16 -17.83
C LEU A 755 -37.47 -11.22 -17.04
N GLU A 756 -37.76 -11.51 -15.77
CA GLU A 756 -38.56 -10.64 -14.90
C GLU A 756 -37.94 -9.25 -14.74
N VAL A 757 -36.64 -9.21 -14.48
CA VAL A 757 -35.87 -7.96 -14.33
C VAL A 757 -35.85 -7.17 -15.64
N LEU A 758 -35.55 -7.81 -16.77
CA LEU A 758 -35.47 -7.14 -18.08
C LEU A 758 -36.81 -6.58 -18.52
N ARG A 759 -37.91 -7.33 -18.37
CA ARG A 759 -39.27 -6.84 -18.66
C ARG A 759 -39.65 -5.62 -17.81
N LYS A 760 -39.26 -5.64 -16.54
CA LYS A 760 -39.47 -4.49 -15.65
C LYS A 760 -38.66 -3.26 -16.10
N CYS A 761 -37.39 -3.43 -16.48
CA CYS A 761 -36.56 -2.36 -17.02
C CYS A 761 -37.16 -1.77 -18.30
N LYS A 762 -37.50 -2.62 -19.28
CA LYS A 762 -38.10 -2.19 -20.56
C LYS A 762 -39.42 -1.43 -20.36
N LYS A 763 -40.28 -1.92 -19.45
CA LYS A 763 -41.52 -1.24 -19.12
C LYS A 763 -41.29 0.16 -18.57
N ARG A 764 -40.28 0.35 -17.73
CA ARG A 764 -39.94 1.66 -17.15
C ARG A 764 -39.31 2.60 -18.18
N LEU A 765 -38.44 2.08 -19.07
CA LEU A 765 -37.76 2.84 -20.11
C LEU A 765 -38.71 3.19 -21.31
N ALA A 766 -39.79 2.42 -21.53
CA ALA A 766 -40.74 2.65 -22.62
C ALA A 766 -41.85 3.64 -22.27
N TYR A 767 -41.92 4.16 -21.06
CA TYR A 767 -42.92 5.13 -20.63
C TYR A 767 -42.51 6.60 -20.88
N ASP A 768 -41.34 6.82 -21.45
CA ASP A 768 -40.87 8.08 -21.98
C ASP A 768 -40.76 8.00 -23.50
#